data_0005c67a4e0934359ff9809786031738
#
_entry.id   0005c67a4e0934359ff9809786031738
#
_cell.length_a   1.000
_cell.length_b   1.000
_cell.length_c   1.000
_cell.angle_alpha   90.00
_cell.angle_beta   90.00
_cell.angle_gamma   90.00
#
_symmetry.space_group_name_H-M   'P 1'
#
loop_
_entity.id
_entity.type
_entity.pdbx_description
1 polymer ?
#
loop_
_entity_poly.entity_id
_entity_poly.type
_entity_poly.pdbx_seq_one_letter_code
_entity_poly.pdbx_strand_id
1 'polypeptide(L)'
;MLLHRPRPSPPSSPPCLPARHALARLAALVLCGAPLGALAQQEPAPPLQSSPALQEELPPLVRAQQPVFVRGDQLSGQPDIEATIEGNAELRRGDTIIHADRMHYDVPADRARASGNVRINRAGNRYAGSLLDMEVDAFHGFFNEASYRFLANGAHGEASRVDFIDRDHSVVHEATYTTCERTDEASWQPDWVLRARRIELDQAEEVGRAEGGVLEFKGVPILPVPSITFPLSDKRKSGLLPPTVGLDTVSGVEYAQPYYWNIAPNRDATITPMLMTRRGVSLAGEFRYLEPTYSGELGAQYMPGDRLRDRDRWAWRSQHNGVFDTPVGGVGLSLNIRRVSDDDYWRDFTQRGSGFGGTQTQLAERLLPGDASLNWGRGDHSVTLRTLKWQTLQDPFAPIAPPYDRLPQLHWRYAPNQLPAGLDASVEADYTHFSADRRFYAQPNARRSYALAQVSRPFLAPAGFITPKLQLHATSYEFDAPLANGQRSATRTLPTFSLDSGLVFERDASFFGRGFLQTLEPRAFYTYTPYRDQSLLPVYDTAATDFNFASIYTENAFGGNDRLADNNLLTLGVTTRLLDPDSGAEAARFGLAQRLRFSDQRVTMPGGTPATDRLSDVLLGAGINWTPQWSLDSTVQYNPKDGRSMRTTVGARYSPGAYRTVSAAYRAQKVTDLITEPSKQLDVGWQWPLNDLWGDRRSAPSQDAGRWYSVGRLNYSLQDRKLVDTVVGLEYESCCWIGRVVLERLQRSVTSSSTRIMFQLEFIGLSRLSLGANPLASLRQHVPRYQYLRENVTQPSRFTQYD
;
A
#
# COMPACT_ATOMS: atom_id res chain seq x y z
N MET A 1 -33.79 68.04 19.45
CA MET A 1 -35.23 67.77 19.75
C MET A 1 -35.26 66.20 19.91
N LEU A 2 -35.17 65.74 21.18
CA LEU A 2 -36.21 65.06 21.96
C LEU A 2 -36.78 63.83 21.32
N LEU A 3 -36.73 62.64 21.90
CA LEU A 3 -37.14 62.16 23.22
C LEU A 3 -36.55 60.78 23.54
N HIS A 4 -36.11 60.68 24.79
CA HIS A 4 -35.84 59.42 25.53
C HIS A 4 -37.06 58.51 25.66
N ARG A 5 -36.82 57.21 25.71
CA ARG A 5 -37.49 56.25 26.62
C ARG A 5 -36.65 54.97 26.84
N PRO A 6 -36.79 54.29 28.00
CA PRO A 6 -35.75 53.58 28.71
C PRO A 6 -35.77 52.03 28.46
N ARG A 7 -34.62 51.44 28.71
CA ARG A 7 -34.44 49.97 28.77
C ARG A 7 -35.02 49.43 30.10
N PRO A 8 -35.61 48.20 30.07
CA PRO A 8 -35.76 47.41 31.30
C PRO A 8 -34.52 46.56 31.52
N SER A 9 -34.14 46.48 32.79
CA SER A 9 -33.03 45.73 33.37
C SER A 9 -33.24 44.21 33.28
N PRO A 10 -32.13 43.39 33.18
CA PRO A 10 -32.23 41.95 33.24
C PRO A 10 -32.38 41.43 34.68
N PRO A 11 -33.06 40.30 34.90
CA PRO A 11 -33.15 39.66 36.21
C PRO A 11 -31.86 38.88 36.54
N SER A 12 -31.53 38.98 37.85
CA SER A 12 -30.39 38.39 38.53
C SER A 12 -30.31 36.86 38.40
N SER A 13 -29.10 36.35 38.13
CA SER A 13 -28.71 34.94 38.20
C SER A 13 -28.69 34.40 39.63
N PRO A 14 -29.17 33.20 39.89
CA PRO A 14 -28.92 32.48 41.16
C PRO A 14 -27.60 31.69 41.09
N PRO A 15 -27.01 31.37 42.25
CA PRO A 15 -25.64 30.85 42.37
C PRO A 15 -25.49 29.39 41.99
N CYS A 16 -24.30 28.99 41.47
CA CYS A 16 -23.85 27.63 41.23
C CYS A 16 -23.89 26.76 42.49
N LEU A 17 -24.52 25.61 42.38
CA LEU A 17 -24.39 24.48 43.31
C LEU A 17 -23.78 23.26 42.57
N PRO A 18 -22.96 22.44 43.26
CA PRO A 18 -22.08 21.47 42.60
C PRO A 18 -22.82 20.22 42.10
N ALA A 19 -22.28 19.67 41.03
CA ALA A 19 -22.79 18.62 40.16
C ALA A 19 -22.88 17.20 40.78
N ARG A 20 -23.44 17.05 42.02
CA ARG A 20 -23.63 15.71 42.61
C ARG A 20 -25.09 15.21 42.73
N HIS A 21 -26.05 15.99 42.25
CA HIS A 21 -27.49 15.64 42.38
C HIS A 21 -28.22 15.44 41.04
N ALA A 22 -27.55 15.45 39.90
CA ALA A 22 -28.20 15.27 38.59
C ALA A 22 -28.55 13.78 38.29
N LEU A 23 -27.85 12.83 38.86
CA LEU A 23 -28.10 11.39 38.68
C LEU A 23 -29.26 10.83 39.50
N ALA A 24 -29.63 11.49 40.59
CA ALA A 24 -30.75 11.02 41.45
C ALA A 24 -32.13 11.52 40.97
N ARG A 25 -32.20 12.51 40.09
CA ARG A 25 -33.47 13.02 39.54
C ARG A 25 -33.91 12.33 38.24
N LEU A 26 -33.01 11.64 37.53
CA LEU A 26 -33.38 10.80 36.38
C LEU A 26 -33.96 9.43 36.77
N ALA A 27 -33.66 8.93 37.97
CA ALA A 27 -34.19 7.67 38.47
C ALA A 27 -35.61 7.79 39.08
N ALA A 28 -36.07 8.99 39.46
CA ALA A 28 -37.40 9.21 40.07
C ALA A 28 -38.50 9.56 39.04
N LEU A 29 -38.17 9.82 37.77
CA LEU A 29 -39.14 10.11 36.71
C LEU A 29 -39.57 8.86 35.89
N VAL A 30 -39.00 7.72 36.18
CA VAL A 30 -39.31 6.44 35.48
C VAL A 30 -40.33 5.58 36.25
N LEU A 31 -40.75 5.97 37.47
CA LEU A 31 -41.58 5.15 38.35
C LEU A 31 -43.03 5.63 38.53
N CYS A 32 -43.52 6.69 37.89
CA CYS A 32 -44.92 7.12 37.96
C CYS A 32 -45.49 7.43 36.57
N GLY A 33 -45.75 6.41 35.79
CA GLY A 33 -46.56 6.49 34.58
C GLY A 33 -47.35 5.20 34.41
N ALA A 34 -48.60 5.20 34.66
CA ALA A 34 -49.56 4.13 34.47
C ALA A 34 -49.75 3.79 32.95
N PRO A 35 -50.23 2.59 32.59
CA PRO A 35 -50.03 2.03 31.24
C PRO A 35 -51.08 2.55 30.27
N LEU A 36 -50.63 3.27 29.25
CA LEU A 36 -51.34 3.38 27.99
C LEU A 36 -50.67 2.39 27.05
N GLY A 37 -51.41 1.37 26.62
CA GLY A 37 -50.93 0.35 25.66
C GLY A 37 -50.45 0.96 24.36
N ALA A 38 -49.14 1.13 24.28
CA ALA A 38 -48.44 1.25 23.01
C ALA A 38 -48.11 -0.18 22.57
N LEU A 39 -48.78 -0.64 21.52
CA LEU A 39 -48.28 -1.75 20.71
C LEU A 39 -46.87 -1.37 20.27
N ALA A 40 -45.87 -1.85 21.03
CA ALA A 40 -44.48 -1.85 20.59
C ALA A 40 -44.46 -2.74 19.32
N GLN A 41 -44.36 -2.12 18.16
CA GLN A 41 -43.86 -2.81 16.97
C GLN A 41 -42.48 -3.35 17.38
N GLN A 42 -42.40 -4.65 17.61
CA GLN A 42 -41.10 -5.32 17.67
C GLN A 42 -40.43 -5.06 16.31
N GLU A 43 -39.44 -4.18 16.30
CA GLU A 43 -38.48 -4.17 15.20
C GLU A 43 -38.00 -5.62 15.04
N PRO A 44 -38.05 -6.17 13.81
CA PRO A 44 -37.52 -7.49 13.58
C PRO A 44 -36.07 -7.51 14.08
N ALA A 45 -35.73 -8.44 14.95
CA ALA A 45 -34.37 -8.60 15.42
C ALA A 45 -33.46 -8.70 14.18
N PRO A 46 -32.32 -7.99 14.17
CA PRO A 46 -31.41 -8.05 13.04
C PRO A 46 -31.08 -9.51 12.74
N PRO A 47 -31.08 -9.93 11.47
CA PRO A 47 -30.79 -11.31 11.12
C PRO A 47 -29.41 -11.68 11.64
N LEU A 48 -29.34 -12.82 12.35
CA LEU A 48 -28.06 -13.35 12.83
C LEU A 48 -27.15 -13.59 11.63
N GLN A 49 -26.01 -12.94 11.61
CA GLN A 49 -25.02 -13.16 10.56
C GLN A 49 -24.23 -14.45 10.85
N SER A 50 -24.10 -15.29 9.83
CA SER A 50 -23.23 -16.47 9.91
C SER A 50 -21.77 -16.02 9.97
N SER A 51 -20.97 -16.63 10.86
CA SER A 51 -19.54 -16.36 10.98
C SER A 51 -18.78 -17.67 11.09
N PRO A 52 -17.62 -17.81 10.45
CA PRO A 52 -16.74 -18.96 10.64
C PRO A 52 -16.37 -19.21 12.11
N ALA A 53 -16.35 -18.15 12.94
CA ALA A 53 -16.10 -18.25 14.38
C ALA A 53 -17.22 -18.97 15.15
N LEU A 54 -18.38 -19.22 14.54
CA LEU A 54 -19.47 -20.01 15.11
C LEU A 54 -19.39 -21.50 14.71
N GLN A 55 -18.34 -21.91 14.00
CA GLN A 55 -18.14 -23.28 13.60
C GLN A 55 -17.66 -24.12 14.81
N GLU A 56 -18.42 -25.13 15.20
CA GLU A 56 -18.00 -26.10 16.20
C GLU A 56 -17.20 -27.22 15.53
N GLU A 57 -15.90 -27.25 15.75
CA GLU A 57 -15.04 -28.38 15.36
C GLU A 57 -14.86 -29.31 16.56
N LEU A 58 -15.48 -30.48 16.50
CA LEU A 58 -15.27 -31.52 17.51
C LEU A 58 -14.08 -32.42 17.12
N PRO A 59 -13.10 -32.65 18.04
CA PRO A 59 -12.04 -33.60 17.77
C PRO A 59 -12.59 -35.00 17.38
N PRO A 60 -11.98 -35.70 16.40
CA PRO A 60 -12.53 -36.97 15.90
C PRO A 60 -12.81 -38.01 16.97
N LEU A 61 -11.93 -38.14 17.99
CA LEU A 61 -12.08 -39.05 19.09
C LEU A 61 -13.27 -38.70 19.99
N VAL A 62 -13.56 -37.42 20.21
CA VAL A 62 -14.71 -36.98 21.02
C VAL A 62 -16.00 -37.23 20.26
N ARG A 63 -15.98 -36.97 18.92
CA ARG A 63 -17.15 -37.16 18.06
C ARG A 63 -17.56 -38.65 17.98
N ALA A 64 -16.62 -39.58 17.81
CA ALA A 64 -16.88 -41.02 17.74
C ALA A 64 -17.57 -41.57 19.01
N GLN A 65 -17.40 -40.91 20.17
CA GLN A 65 -18.01 -41.27 21.43
C GLN A 65 -19.36 -40.57 21.68
N GLN A 66 -19.79 -39.64 20.79
CA GLN A 66 -21.05 -38.96 20.97
C GLN A 66 -22.24 -39.90 20.67
N PRO A 67 -23.27 -39.92 21.55
CA PRO A 67 -24.47 -40.68 21.29
C PRO A 67 -25.25 -40.13 20.11
N VAL A 68 -25.98 -41.00 19.43
CA VAL A 68 -26.95 -40.60 18.40
C VAL A 68 -28.26 -40.27 19.08
N PHE A 69 -28.76 -39.06 18.84
CA PHE A 69 -30.08 -38.62 19.27
C PHE A 69 -31.03 -38.66 18.09
N VAL A 70 -32.20 -39.29 18.28
CA VAL A 70 -33.26 -39.29 17.28
C VAL A 70 -34.54 -38.72 17.84
N ARG A 71 -35.26 -37.94 17.04
CA ARG A 71 -36.56 -37.32 17.40
C ARG A 71 -37.49 -37.27 16.19
N GLY A 72 -38.77 -37.36 16.43
CA GLY A 72 -39.81 -37.18 15.42
C GLY A 72 -41.20 -37.27 16.01
N ASP A 73 -42.22 -37.13 15.19
CA ASP A 73 -43.62 -37.20 15.64
C ASP A 73 -44.02 -38.64 15.93
N GLN A 74 -43.49 -39.60 15.17
CA GLN A 74 -43.63 -41.04 15.40
C GLN A 74 -42.27 -41.72 15.34
N LEU A 75 -42.01 -42.58 16.32
CA LEU A 75 -40.77 -43.38 16.39
C LEU A 75 -41.14 -44.85 16.52
N SER A 76 -40.64 -45.69 15.64
CA SER A 76 -40.82 -47.15 15.67
C SER A 76 -39.49 -47.83 15.36
N GLY A 77 -39.29 -49.02 15.82
CA GLY A 77 -38.05 -49.79 15.62
C GLY A 77 -37.71 -50.71 16.79
N GLN A 78 -36.51 -51.25 16.72
CA GLN A 78 -35.95 -52.11 17.75
C GLN A 78 -34.72 -51.44 18.36
N PRO A 79 -34.67 -51.26 19.69
CA PRO A 79 -33.50 -50.71 20.35
C PRO A 79 -32.21 -51.38 19.90
N ASP A 80 -31.16 -50.57 19.64
CA ASP A 80 -29.82 -50.95 19.22
C ASP A 80 -29.72 -51.69 17.83
N ILE A 81 -30.84 -51.82 17.09
CA ILE A 81 -30.90 -52.42 15.78
C ILE A 81 -31.31 -51.39 14.71
N GLU A 82 -32.53 -50.85 14.84
CA GLU A 82 -33.04 -49.91 13.85
C GLU A 82 -34.04 -48.92 14.47
N ALA A 83 -34.15 -47.75 13.87
CA ALA A 83 -35.16 -46.76 14.20
C ALA A 83 -35.75 -46.16 12.91
N THR A 84 -37.08 -46.16 12.81
CA THR A 84 -37.82 -45.46 11.76
C THR A 84 -38.54 -44.28 12.41
N ILE A 85 -38.31 -43.08 11.90
CA ILE A 85 -38.78 -41.82 12.39
C ILE A 85 -39.64 -41.21 11.30
N GLU A 86 -40.88 -40.84 11.61
CA GLU A 86 -41.83 -40.24 10.68
C GLU A 86 -42.38 -38.92 11.27
N GLY A 87 -42.51 -37.94 10.41
CA GLY A 87 -42.92 -36.58 10.79
C GLY A 87 -41.83 -35.81 11.54
N ASN A 88 -41.33 -34.71 10.99
CA ASN A 88 -40.28 -33.88 11.58
C ASN A 88 -39.07 -34.68 12.11
N ALA A 89 -38.68 -35.70 11.35
CA ALA A 89 -37.58 -36.59 11.75
C ALA A 89 -36.26 -35.81 11.88
N GLU A 90 -35.64 -35.95 13.04
CA GLU A 90 -34.32 -35.36 13.37
C GLU A 90 -33.37 -36.44 13.87
N LEU A 91 -32.17 -36.50 13.32
CA LEU A 91 -31.04 -37.28 13.82
C LEU A 91 -29.88 -36.33 14.08
N ARG A 92 -29.32 -36.40 15.28
CA ARG A 92 -28.18 -35.62 15.70
C ARG A 92 -27.05 -36.52 16.20
N ARG A 93 -25.84 -36.30 15.62
CA ARG A 93 -24.61 -36.91 16.09
C ARG A 93 -23.47 -35.91 16.00
N GLY A 94 -22.97 -35.49 17.16
CA GLY A 94 -21.91 -34.51 17.25
C GLY A 94 -22.28 -33.19 16.53
N ASP A 95 -21.50 -32.81 15.52
CA ASP A 95 -21.66 -31.59 14.69
C ASP A 95 -22.60 -31.79 13.49
N THR A 96 -23.15 -32.97 13.30
CA THR A 96 -24.04 -33.31 12.19
C THR A 96 -25.48 -33.43 12.66
N ILE A 97 -26.38 -32.69 12.03
CA ILE A 97 -27.83 -32.72 12.24
C ILE A 97 -28.50 -33.00 10.91
N ILE A 98 -29.36 -34.01 10.86
CA ILE A 98 -30.13 -34.40 9.69
C ILE A 98 -31.61 -34.24 10.02
N HIS A 99 -32.37 -33.48 9.22
CA HIS A 99 -33.82 -33.38 9.27
C HIS A 99 -34.45 -33.97 8.02
N ALA A 100 -35.61 -34.61 8.13
CA ALA A 100 -36.36 -35.11 6.99
C ALA A 100 -37.85 -35.32 7.38
N ASP A 101 -38.68 -35.56 6.36
CA ASP A 101 -40.06 -35.97 6.63
C ASP A 101 -40.12 -37.41 7.14
N ARG A 102 -39.24 -38.28 6.61
CA ARG A 102 -39.08 -39.67 7.01
C ARG A 102 -37.62 -40.07 7.05
N MET A 103 -37.21 -40.81 8.07
CA MET A 103 -35.85 -41.30 8.24
C MET A 103 -35.85 -42.74 8.79
N HIS A 104 -34.99 -43.56 8.24
CA HIS A 104 -34.68 -44.89 8.74
C HIS A 104 -33.19 -44.90 9.13
N TYR A 105 -32.89 -45.30 10.38
CA TYR A 105 -31.54 -45.38 10.89
C TYR A 105 -31.21 -46.81 11.32
N ASP A 106 -30.23 -47.41 10.66
CA ASP A 106 -29.65 -48.69 10.98
C ASP A 106 -28.53 -48.48 11.98
N VAL A 107 -28.68 -48.92 13.21
CA VAL A 107 -27.75 -48.67 14.30
C VAL A 107 -26.41 -49.39 14.11
N PRO A 108 -26.39 -50.71 13.80
CA PRO A 108 -25.16 -51.46 13.56
C PRO A 108 -24.33 -50.94 12.35
N ALA A 109 -25.02 -50.54 11.32
CA ALA A 109 -24.35 -49.99 10.11
C ALA A 109 -24.10 -48.47 10.22
N ASP A 110 -24.55 -47.83 11.28
CA ASP A 110 -24.52 -46.33 11.42
C ASP A 110 -25.08 -45.57 10.22
N ARG A 111 -26.10 -46.17 9.55
CA ARG A 111 -26.57 -45.69 8.25
C ARG A 111 -27.94 -45.05 8.34
N ALA A 112 -28.02 -43.80 7.92
CA ALA A 112 -29.25 -43.05 7.82
C ALA A 112 -29.75 -42.96 6.39
N ARG A 113 -31.00 -43.39 6.13
CA ARG A 113 -31.76 -43.16 4.92
C ARG A 113 -32.87 -42.16 5.22
N ALA A 114 -32.79 -40.98 4.59
CA ALA A 114 -33.76 -39.92 4.80
C ALA A 114 -34.43 -39.52 3.50
N SER A 115 -35.71 -39.24 3.53
CA SER A 115 -36.50 -38.83 2.37
C SER A 115 -37.51 -37.76 2.71
N GLY A 116 -37.83 -36.86 1.75
CA GLY A 116 -38.73 -35.74 1.93
C GLY A 116 -38.08 -34.60 2.72
N ASN A 117 -37.93 -33.44 2.09
CA ASN A 117 -37.40 -32.20 2.70
C ASN A 117 -36.11 -32.41 3.52
N VAL A 118 -35.19 -33.26 3.03
CA VAL A 118 -33.99 -33.62 3.75
C VAL A 118 -33.05 -32.40 3.87
N ARG A 119 -32.58 -32.12 5.10
CA ARG A 119 -31.65 -31.06 5.39
C ARG A 119 -30.52 -31.58 6.25
N ILE A 120 -29.31 -31.27 5.90
CA ILE A 120 -28.11 -31.59 6.67
C ILE A 120 -27.47 -30.27 7.09
N ASN A 121 -27.18 -30.14 8.40
CA ASN A 121 -26.32 -29.10 8.90
C ASN A 121 -25.09 -29.74 9.53
N ARG A 122 -23.89 -29.40 9.03
CA ARG A 122 -22.63 -29.92 9.54
C ARG A 122 -21.61 -28.81 9.55
N ALA A 123 -21.03 -28.56 10.73
CA ALA A 123 -20.01 -27.52 10.90
C ALA A 123 -20.41 -26.15 10.28
N GLY A 124 -21.71 -25.81 10.34
CA GLY A 124 -22.27 -24.60 9.73
C GLY A 124 -22.54 -24.66 8.23
N ASN A 125 -22.06 -25.68 7.52
CA ASN A 125 -22.43 -25.93 6.14
C ASN A 125 -23.82 -26.57 6.05
N ARG A 126 -24.64 -26.10 5.12
CA ARG A 126 -26.01 -26.57 4.96
C ARG A 126 -26.18 -27.25 3.60
N TYR A 127 -26.88 -28.38 3.63
CA TYR A 127 -27.28 -29.11 2.42
C TYR A 127 -28.78 -29.37 2.51
N ALA A 128 -29.52 -29.30 1.41
CA ALA A 128 -30.92 -29.65 1.35
C ALA A 128 -31.19 -30.41 0.05
N GLY A 129 -32.08 -31.41 0.06
CA GLY A 129 -32.36 -32.23 -1.12
C GLY A 129 -33.49 -33.21 -0.85
N SER A 130 -33.72 -34.16 -1.78
CA SER A 130 -34.88 -35.05 -1.78
C SER A 130 -34.61 -36.39 -1.10
N LEU A 131 -33.43 -36.98 -1.26
CA LEU A 131 -33.06 -38.31 -0.78
C LEU A 131 -31.62 -38.38 -0.32
N LEU A 132 -31.43 -38.79 0.92
CA LEU A 132 -30.11 -39.04 1.52
C LEU A 132 -29.98 -40.54 1.88
N ASP A 133 -28.81 -41.12 1.61
CA ASP A 133 -28.41 -42.41 2.07
C ASP A 133 -26.94 -42.38 2.43
N MET A 134 -26.60 -42.38 3.74
CA MET A 134 -25.25 -42.21 4.22
C MET A 134 -24.94 -42.87 5.55
N GLU A 135 -23.69 -43.26 5.73
CA GLU A 135 -23.09 -43.61 7.02
C GLU A 135 -22.78 -42.30 7.78
N VAL A 136 -23.40 -42.12 8.95
CA VAL A 136 -23.42 -40.80 9.63
C VAL A 136 -22.06 -40.43 10.22
N ASP A 137 -21.35 -41.37 10.85
CA ASP A 137 -20.03 -41.09 11.40
C ASP A 137 -18.94 -41.03 10.34
N ALA A 138 -18.91 -42.00 9.42
CA ALA A 138 -17.96 -42.02 8.30
C ALA A 138 -18.20 -40.88 7.29
N PHE A 139 -19.43 -40.35 7.27
CA PHE A 139 -19.89 -39.37 6.30
C PHE A 139 -19.68 -39.87 4.86
N HIS A 140 -20.06 -41.11 4.64
CA HIS A 140 -19.94 -41.82 3.37
C HIS A 140 -21.32 -42.18 2.82
N GLY A 141 -21.61 -41.81 1.57
CA GLY A 141 -22.91 -42.03 0.96
C GLY A 141 -23.22 -41.03 -0.14
N PHE A 142 -24.51 -40.81 -0.39
CA PHE A 142 -24.94 -39.88 -1.42
C PHE A 142 -26.18 -39.08 -1.05
N PHE A 143 -26.34 -37.92 -1.72
CA PHE A 143 -27.44 -37.00 -1.55
C PHE A 143 -27.91 -36.52 -2.92
N ASN A 144 -29.18 -36.75 -3.25
CA ASN A 144 -29.77 -36.43 -4.55
C ASN A 144 -30.47 -35.07 -4.53
N GLU A 145 -30.47 -34.41 -5.69
CA GLU A 145 -31.12 -33.10 -5.92
C GLU A 145 -30.67 -32.10 -4.85
N ALA A 146 -29.37 -32.07 -4.58
CA ALA A 146 -28.81 -31.32 -3.49
C ALA A 146 -28.65 -29.84 -3.83
N SER A 147 -29.12 -28.98 -2.93
CA SER A 147 -28.67 -27.60 -2.83
C SER A 147 -27.70 -27.47 -1.65
N TYR A 148 -26.69 -26.62 -1.75
CA TYR A 148 -25.69 -26.47 -0.70
C TYR A 148 -25.32 -25.00 -0.47
N ARG A 149 -24.92 -24.69 0.78
CA ARG A 149 -24.40 -23.39 1.19
C ARG A 149 -23.23 -23.57 2.17
N PHE A 150 -22.08 -22.99 1.84
CA PHE A 150 -20.89 -22.99 2.69
C PHE A 150 -20.85 -21.77 3.61
N LEU A 151 -20.56 -22.01 4.89
CA LEU A 151 -20.48 -20.95 5.89
C LEU A 151 -19.24 -20.07 5.65
N ALA A 152 -18.10 -20.66 5.31
CA ALA A 152 -16.81 -19.99 5.25
C ALA A 152 -16.78 -18.81 4.27
N ASN A 153 -17.39 -18.95 3.09
CA ASN A 153 -17.35 -17.95 2.02
C ASN A 153 -18.71 -17.52 1.49
N GLY A 154 -19.81 -18.03 2.09
CA GLY A 154 -21.17 -17.77 1.66
C GLY A 154 -21.56 -18.39 0.31
N ALA A 155 -20.64 -19.15 -0.31
CA ALA A 155 -20.89 -19.78 -1.59
C ALA A 155 -22.01 -20.80 -1.51
N HIS A 156 -22.79 -20.89 -2.58
CA HIS A 156 -23.90 -21.81 -2.67
C HIS A 156 -24.13 -22.27 -4.12
N GLY A 157 -24.91 -23.33 -4.25
CA GLY A 157 -25.23 -23.90 -5.55
C GLY A 157 -26.21 -25.07 -5.44
N GLU A 158 -26.47 -25.64 -6.59
CA GLU A 158 -27.34 -26.80 -6.76
C GLU A 158 -26.58 -27.91 -7.49
N ALA A 159 -26.96 -29.15 -7.25
CA ALA A 159 -26.31 -30.32 -7.86
C ALA A 159 -27.35 -31.41 -8.10
N SER A 160 -27.20 -32.18 -9.15
CA SER A 160 -28.04 -33.36 -9.37
C SER A 160 -27.78 -34.43 -8.31
N ARG A 161 -26.52 -34.54 -7.86
CA ARG A 161 -26.10 -35.49 -6.84
C ARG A 161 -24.81 -35.05 -6.17
N VAL A 162 -24.70 -35.29 -4.86
CA VAL A 162 -23.48 -35.18 -4.08
C VAL A 162 -23.12 -36.57 -3.59
N ASP A 163 -21.93 -37.06 -3.91
CA ASP A 163 -21.36 -38.27 -3.34
C ASP A 163 -20.37 -37.86 -2.24
N PHE A 164 -20.67 -38.21 -1.02
CA PHE A 164 -19.77 -38.07 0.12
C PHE A 164 -18.85 -39.29 0.16
N ILE A 165 -17.57 -39.10 -0.11
CA ILE A 165 -16.57 -40.17 -0.10
C ILE A 165 -16.11 -40.42 1.33
N ASP A 166 -15.89 -39.34 2.06
CA ASP A 166 -15.60 -39.33 3.47
C ASP A 166 -15.91 -37.94 4.05
N ARG A 167 -15.42 -37.66 5.25
CA ARG A 167 -15.67 -36.40 5.96
C ARG A 167 -15.12 -35.17 5.26
N ASP A 168 -14.03 -35.34 4.55
CA ASP A 168 -13.25 -34.25 3.95
C ASP A 168 -13.40 -34.21 2.44
N HIS A 169 -13.77 -35.35 1.82
CA HIS A 169 -13.88 -35.46 0.37
C HIS A 169 -15.32 -35.66 -0.08
N SER A 170 -15.75 -34.84 -1.02
CA SER A 170 -17.04 -35.02 -1.70
C SER A 170 -16.93 -34.70 -3.20
N VAL A 171 -17.81 -35.35 -3.98
CA VAL A 171 -17.93 -35.16 -5.42
C VAL A 171 -19.32 -34.69 -5.72
N VAL A 172 -19.42 -33.56 -6.40
CA VAL A 172 -20.67 -32.90 -6.78
C VAL A 172 -20.86 -33.00 -8.28
N HIS A 173 -21.98 -33.57 -8.69
CA HIS A 173 -22.29 -33.80 -10.10
C HIS A 173 -23.30 -32.79 -10.64
N GLU A 174 -23.10 -32.34 -11.90
CA GLU A 174 -23.88 -31.30 -12.56
C GLU A 174 -24.12 -30.08 -11.62
N ALA A 175 -22.99 -29.54 -11.16
CA ALA A 175 -22.97 -28.56 -10.09
C ALA A 175 -23.00 -27.13 -10.60
N THR A 176 -23.65 -26.28 -9.85
CA THR A 176 -23.53 -24.82 -9.95
C THR A 176 -22.80 -24.27 -8.73
N TYR A 177 -22.02 -23.22 -8.89
CA TYR A 177 -21.32 -22.55 -7.81
C TYR A 177 -21.36 -21.05 -8.01
N THR A 178 -21.79 -20.31 -6.97
CA THR A 178 -21.80 -18.84 -6.94
C THR A 178 -21.65 -18.32 -5.51
N THR A 179 -21.19 -17.07 -5.37
CA THR A 179 -21.23 -16.34 -4.10
C THR A 179 -22.22 -15.17 -4.14
N CYS A 180 -23.02 -15.06 -5.21
CA CYS A 180 -24.07 -14.04 -5.31
C CYS A 180 -25.16 -14.33 -4.28
N GLU A 181 -25.44 -13.38 -3.42
CA GLU A 181 -26.44 -13.55 -2.37
C GLU A 181 -27.81 -13.80 -2.95
N ARG A 182 -28.49 -14.85 -2.49
CA ARG A 182 -29.82 -15.22 -2.99
C ARG A 182 -30.89 -14.32 -2.37
N THR A 183 -31.73 -13.73 -3.21
CA THR A 183 -32.94 -13.01 -2.78
C THR A 183 -34.12 -13.96 -2.72
N ASP A 184 -35.19 -13.57 -2.03
CA ASP A 184 -36.42 -14.37 -1.92
C ASP A 184 -37.32 -14.30 -3.17
N GLU A 185 -36.87 -13.59 -4.22
CA GLU A 185 -37.63 -13.51 -5.48
C GLU A 185 -37.56 -14.81 -6.26
N ALA A 186 -38.74 -15.28 -6.72
CA ALA A 186 -38.85 -16.53 -7.47
C ALA A 186 -38.08 -16.48 -8.84
N SER A 187 -37.87 -15.28 -9.36
CA SER A 187 -37.13 -15.02 -10.62
C SER A 187 -35.64 -14.79 -10.43
N TRP A 188 -35.12 -14.89 -9.19
CA TRP A 188 -33.74 -14.61 -8.90
C TRP A 188 -32.78 -15.50 -9.72
N GLN A 189 -31.83 -14.86 -10.34
CA GLN A 189 -30.68 -15.52 -10.99
C GLN A 189 -29.38 -14.86 -10.53
N PRO A 190 -28.34 -15.64 -10.26
CA PRO A 190 -27.05 -15.07 -9.87
C PRO A 190 -26.44 -14.26 -11.02
N ASP A 191 -25.80 -13.15 -10.70
CA ASP A 191 -25.09 -12.34 -11.67
C ASP A 191 -23.96 -13.13 -12.34
N TRP A 192 -23.34 -14.06 -11.61
CA TRP A 192 -22.39 -15.01 -12.16
C TRP A 192 -22.59 -16.41 -11.56
N VAL A 193 -22.33 -17.43 -12.36
CA VAL A 193 -22.36 -18.82 -11.93
C VAL A 193 -21.32 -19.64 -12.69
N LEU A 194 -20.60 -20.47 -11.95
CA LEU A 194 -19.79 -21.52 -12.53
C LEU A 194 -20.65 -22.78 -12.61
N ARG A 195 -20.92 -23.27 -13.81
CA ARG A 195 -21.55 -24.58 -14.04
C ARG A 195 -20.45 -25.58 -14.34
N ALA A 196 -20.48 -26.74 -13.72
CA ALA A 196 -19.48 -27.77 -13.92
C ALA A 196 -20.14 -29.15 -13.93
N ARG A 197 -19.67 -30.03 -14.80
CA ARG A 197 -20.12 -31.42 -14.81
C ARG A 197 -19.76 -32.14 -13.51
N ARG A 198 -18.61 -31.81 -12.95
CA ARG A 198 -18.09 -32.43 -11.75
C ARG A 198 -17.31 -31.40 -10.95
N ILE A 199 -17.57 -31.33 -9.66
CA ILE A 199 -16.73 -30.57 -8.70
C ILE A 199 -16.30 -31.54 -7.61
N GLU A 200 -14.99 -31.70 -7.43
CA GLU A 200 -14.38 -32.40 -6.31
C GLU A 200 -14.09 -31.35 -5.23
N LEU A 201 -14.53 -31.62 -4.01
CA LEU A 201 -14.27 -30.78 -2.84
C LEU A 201 -13.42 -31.59 -1.85
N ASP A 202 -12.27 -31.04 -1.51
CA ASP A 202 -11.36 -31.54 -0.49
C ASP A 202 -11.27 -30.49 0.60
N GLN A 203 -11.97 -30.74 1.74
CA GLN A 203 -12.03 -29.80 2.85
C GLN A 203 -10.77 -29.85 3.71
N ALA A 204 -10.08 -30.98 3.80
CA ALA A 204 -8.81 -31.12 4.51
C ALA A 204 -7.73 -30.26 3.83
N GLU A 205 -7.67 -30.36 2.52
CA GLU A 205 -6.78 -29.55 1.69
C GLU A 205 -7.38 -28.16 1.38
N GLU A 206 -8.66 -27.93 1.67
CA GLU A 206 -9.41 -26.68 1.40
C GLU A 206 -9.38 -26.30 -0.07
N VAL A 207 -9.58 -27.25 -0.96
CA VAL A 207 -9.52 -27.11 -2.42
C VAL A 207 -10.78 -27.65 -3.07
N GLY A 208 -11.33 -26.87 -4.00
CA GLY A 208 -12.29 -27.34 -4.98
C GLY A 208 -11.64 -27.50 -6.36
N ARG A 209 -11.97 -28.58 -7.08
CA ARG A 209 -11.59 -28.81 -8.47
C ARG A 209 -12.82 -29.00 -9.31
N ALA A 210 -13.08 -28.08 -10.25
CA ALA A 210 -14.18 -28.20 -11.19
C ALA A 210 -13.69 -28.69 -12.55
N GLU A 211 -14.42 -29.62 -13.14
CA GLU A 211 -14.12 -30.23 -14.45
C GLU A 211 -15.30 -30.06 -15.40
N GLY A 212 -14.99 -29.76 -16.67
CA GLY A 212 -15.98 -29.56 -17.72
C GLY A 212 -16.92 -28.39 -17.43
N GLY A 213 -16.33 -27.28 -16.93
CA GLY A 213 -17.06 -26.14 -16.48
C GLY A 213 -17.25 -25.04 -17.52
N VAL A 214 -18.22 -24.16 -17.28
CA VAL A 214 -18.45 -22.91 -18.00
C VAL A 214 -18.76 -21.82 -16.98
N LEU A 215 -18.04 -20.73 -17.04
CA LEU A 215 -18.35 -19.53 -16.27
C LEU A 215 -19.35 -18.69 -17.07
N GLU A 216 -20.51 -18.47 -16.48
CA GLU A 216 -21.56 -17.60 -17.03
C GLU A 216 -21.59 -16.28 -16.25
N PHE A 217 -21.82 -15.19 -16.97
CA PHE A 217 -22.03 -13.87 -16.40
C PHE A 217 -23.28 -13.24 -16.98
N LYS A 218 -24.24 -12.86 -16.15
CA LYS A 218 -25.56 -12.36 -16.57
C LYS A 218 -26.26 -13.31 -17.57
N GLY A 219 -26.13 -14.62 -17.34
CA GLY A 219 -26.70 -15.65 -18.21
C GLY A 219 -25.95 -15.90 -19.53
N VAL A 220 -24.83 -15.21 -19.77
CA VAL A 220 -24.01 -15.38 -20.97
C VAL A 220 -22.76 -16.20 -20.63
N PRO A 221 -22.46 -17.30 -21.34
CA PRO A 221 -21.22 -18.03 -21.15
C PRO A 221 -20.03 -17.19 -21.64
N ILE A 222 -19.12 -16.83 -20.70
CA ILE A 222 -18.00 -15.94 -21.00
C ILE A 222 -16.66 -16.65 -21.05
N LEU A 223 -16.51 -17.79 -20.36
CA LEU A 223 -15.25 -18.54 -20.29
C LEU A 223 -15.52 -20.05 -20.17
N PRO A 224 -15.10 -20.87 -21.15
CA PRO A 224 -15.04 -22.31 -20.96
C PRO A 224 -13.90 -22.65 -19.98
N VAL A 225 -14.18 -23.50 -19.02
CA VAL A 225 -13.26 -23.91 -17.96
C VAL A 225 -13.12 -25.43 -17.98
N PRO A 226 -12.24 -25.98 -18.81
CA PRO A 226 -12.06 -27.45 -18.91
C PRO A 226 -11.68 -28.08 -17.57
N SER A 227 -10.83 -27.44 -16.82
CA SER A 227 -10.50 -27.78 -15.43
C SER A 227 -10.01 -26.52 -14.71
N ILE A 228 -10.53 -26.25 -13.52
CA ILE A 228 -10.08 -25.17 -12.64
C ILE A 228 -10.01 -25.67 -11.21
N THR A 229 -8.95 -25.30 -10.52
CA THR A 229 -8.81 -25.50 -9.08
C THR A 229 -9.03 -24.16 -8.37
N PHE A 230 -9.86 -24.15 -7.34
CA PHE A 230 -10.16 -22.95 -6.56
C PHE A 230 -10.05 -23.24 -5.06
N PRO A 231 -9.62 -22.25 -4.25
CA PRO A 231 -9.54 -22.42 -2.81
C PRO A 231 -10.93 -22.37 -2.17
N LEU A 232 -11.17 -23.20 -1.17
CA LEU A 232 -12.36 -23.16 -0.31
C LEU A 232 -12.15 -22.21 0.89
N SER A 233 -10.92 -21.74 1.10
CA SER A 233 -10.51 -20.79 2.14
C SER A 233 -9.47 -19.81 1.58
N ASP A 234 -8.98 -18.91 2.42
CA ASP A 234 -7.92 -17.94 2.05
C ASP A 234 -6.50 -18.55 1.97
N LYS A 235 -6.35 -19.87 2.13
CA LYS A 235 -5.06 -20.55 2.02
C LYS A 235 -4.52 -20.53 0.59
N ARG A 236 -3.20 -20.36 0.48
CA ARG A 236 -2.51 -20.37 -0.83
C ARG A 236 -2.42 -21.76 -1.40
N LYS A 237 -2.76 -21.92 -2.69
CA LYS A 237 -2.70 -23.21 -3.42
C LYS A 237 -2.05 -23.05 -4.79
N SER A 238 -1.36 -24.10 -5.23
CA SER A 238 -0.81 -24.17 -6.59
C SER A 238 -1.92 -24.30 -7.62
N GLY A 239 -1.77 -23.59 -8.74
CA GLY A 239 -2.73 -23.67 -9.84
C GLY A 239 -2.52 -22.59 -10.89
N LEU A 240 -3.25 -22.73 -11.99
CA LEU A 240 -3.33 -21.70 -13.02
C LEU A 240 -4.06 -20.48 -12.46
N LEU A 241 -3.41 -19.34 -12.53
CA LEU A 241 -4.08 -18.06 -12.26
C LEU A 241 -4.86 -17.62 -13.50
N PRO A 242 -5.84 -16.72 -13.36
CA PRO A 242 -6.57 -16.21 -14.49
C PRO A 242 -5.63 -15.65 -15.55
N PRO A 243 -5.87 -15.97 -16.85
CA PRO A 243 -5.06 -15.44 -17.92
C PRO A 243 -5.25 -13.93 -18.07
N THR A 244 -4.22 -13.25 -18.56
CA THR A 244 -4.30 -11.86 -18.97
C THR A 244 -4.24 -11.78 -20.49
N VAL A 245 -5.24 -11.15 -21.10
CA VAL A 245 -5.26 -10.88 -22.55
C VAL A 245 -5.16 -9.37 -22.75
N GLY A 246 -4.20 -8.92 -23.55
CA GLY A 246 -3.91 -7.51 -23.80
C GLY A 246 -3.94 -7.15 -25.28
N LEU A 247 -4.23 -5.87 -25.55
CA LEU A 247 -4.07 -5.26 -26.86
C LEU A 247 -3.12 -4.07 -26.72
N ASP A 248 -1.96 -4.15 -27.34
CA ASP A 248 -0.97 -3.09 -27.36
C ASP A 248 -0.65 -2.70 -28.80
N THR A 249 -0.56 -1.42 -29.07
CA THR A 249 -0.29 -0.91 -30.43
C THR A 249 1.07 -1.32 -30.98
N VAL A 250 2.03 -1.63 -30.10
CA VAL A 250 3.40 -2.02 -30.45
C VAL A 250 3.53 -3.56 -30.51
N SER A 251 3.11 -4.26 -29.48
CA SER A 251 3.30 -5.72 -29.32
C SER A 251 2.21 -6.58 -29.95
N GLY A 252 1.09 -5.96 -30.32
CA GLY A 252 -0.08 -6.66 -30.87
C GLY A 252 -0.96 -7.26 -29.77
N VAL A 253 -1.54 -8.42 -30.03
CA VAL A 253 -2.27 -9.19 -29.02
C VAL A 253 -1.27 -9.82 -28.07
N GLU A 254 -1.51 -9.67 -26.79
CA GLU A 254 -0.71 -10.25 -25.73
C GLU A 254 -1.57 -11.24 -24.94
N TYR A 255 -1.04 -12.43 -24.68
CA TYR A 255 -1.65 -13.45 -23.85
C TYR A 255 -0.65 -13.94 -22.83
N ALA A 256 -0.96 -13.82 -21.56
CA ALA A 256 -0.12 -14.32 -20.47
C ALA A 256 -0.95 -15.29 -19.61
N GLN A 257 -0.39 -16.46 -19.31
CA GLN A 257 -1.01 -17.50 -18.48
C GLN A 257 -0.14 -17.77 -17.26
N PRO A 258 -0.33 -17.08 -16.12
CA PRO A 258 0.45 -17.36 -14.92
C PRO A 258 0.06 -18.71 -14.31
N TYR A 259 1.05 -19.43 -13.82
CA TYR A 259 0.91 -20.59 -12.96
C TYR A 259 1.56 -20.27 -11.62
N TYR A 260 0.77 -20.29 -10.55
CA TYR A 260 1.24 -20.14 -9.18
C TYR A 260 1.61 -21.49 -8.60
N TRP A 261 2.81 -21.57 -8.03
CA TRP A 261 3.34 -22.78 -7.40
C TRP A 261 3.57 -22.51 -5.92
N ASN A 262 2.70 -23.04 -5.07
CA ASN A 262 2.86 -23.04 -3.63
C ASN A 262 3.81 -24.17 -3.23
N ILE A 263 5.11 -23.89 -3.17
CA ILE A 263 6.16 -24.87 -2.93
C ILE A 263 6.14 -25.33 -1.47
N ALA A 264 6.03 -24.35 -0.55
CA ALA A 264 6.00 -24.55 0.88
C ALA A 264 5.26 -23.35 1.54
N PRO A 265 4.87 -23.43 2.82
CA PRO A 265 4.22 -22.29 3.51
C PRO A 265 5.02 -20.97 3.45
N ASN A 266 6.33 -21.08 3.35
CA ASN A 266 7.27 -19.96 3.32
C ASN A 266 7.98 -19.77 1.97
N ARG A 267 7.60 -20.50 0.94
CA ARG A 267 8.21 -20.44 -0.40
C ARG A 267 7.16 -20.62 -1.48
N ASP A 268 7.17 -19.73 -2.46
CA ASP A 268 6.31 -19.85 -3.62
C ASP A 268 7.01 -19.37 -4.90
N ALA A 269 6.43 -19.75 -6.03
CA ALA A 269 6.87 -19.28 -7.34
C ALA A 269 5.67 -18.97 -8.24
N THR A 270 5.86 -18.05 -9.17
CA THR A 270 4.91 -17.82 -10.25
C THR A 270 5.64 -17.89 -11.58
N ILE A 271 5.17 -18.74 -12.47
CA ILE A 271 5.74 -18.93 -13.81
C ILE A 271 4.73 -18.42 -14.82
N THR A 272 5.14 -17.50 -15.69
CA THR A 272 4.24 -16.82 -16.62
C THR A 272 4.77 -16.90 -18.04
N PRO A 273 4.36 -17.88 -18.84
CA PRO A 273 4.51 -17.81 -20.29
C PRO A 273 3.63 -16.68 -20.87
N MET A 274 4.20 -15.93 -21.80
CA MET A 274 3.54 -14.81 -22.46
C MET A 274 3.76 -14.86 -23.96
N LEU A 275 2.68 -14.79 -24.72
CA LEU A 275 2.70 -14.69 -26.18
C LEU A 275 2.38 -13.26 -26.58
N MET A 276 3.20 -12.69 -27.44
CA MET A 276 3.01 -11.38 -28.06
C MET A 276 3.07 -11.52 -29.57
N THR A 277 1.98 -11.24 -30.27
CA THR A 277 1.86 -11.60 -31.70
C THR A 277 2.89 -10.93 -32.61
N ARG A 278 3.36 -9.72 -32.25
CA ARG A 278 4.39 -8.98 -33.01
C ARG A 278 5.80 -9.22 -32.52
N ARG A 279 5.99 -9.74 -31.29
CA ARG A 279 7.32 -9.95 -30.70
C ARG A 279 7.74 -11.40 -30.65
N GLY A 280 6.86 -12.29 -30.21
CA GLY A 280 7.17 -13.71 -29.99
C GLY A 280 6.72 -14.20 -28.62
N VAL A 281 7.40 -15.21 -28.08
CA VAL A 281 7.10 -15.83 -26.79
C VAL A 281 8.12 -15.39 -25.77
N SER A 282 7.66 -15.06 -24.58
CA SER A 282 8.48 -14.75 -23.41
C SER A 282 8.09 -15.65 -22.24
N LEU A 283 9.05 -16.04 -21.41
CA LEU A 283 8.82 -16.76 -20.15
C LEU A 283 9.34 -15.90 -19.00
N ALA A 284 8.46 -15.59 -18.05
CA ALA A 284 8.82 -14.93 -16.81
C ALA A 284 8.65 -15.88 -15.61
N GLY A 285 9.53 -15.76 -14.63
CA GLY A 285 9.49 -16.51 -13.38
C GLY A 285 9.76 -15.57 -12.20
N GLU A 286 9.01 -15.75 -11.14
CA GLU A 286 9.20 -15.08 -9.86
C GLU A 286 9.23 -16.13 -8.76
N PHE A 287 10.23 -16.11 -7.89
CA PHE A 287 10.38 -17.01 -6.74
C PHE A 287 10.55 -16.17 -5.48
N ARG A 288 9.73 -16.45 -4.45
CA ARG A 288 9.76 -15.76 -3.16
C ARG A 288 10.02 -16.75 -2.04
N TYR A 289 10.75 -16.30 -1.04
CA TYR A 289 11.04 -17.07 0.15
C TYR A 289 11.05 -16.19 1.39
N LEU A 290 10.60 -16.76 2.50
CA LEU A 290 10.52 -16.11 3.81
C LEU A 290 10.95 -17.12 4.87
N GLU A 291 12.12 -16.91 5.45
CA GLU A 291 12.68 -17.68 6.56
C GLU A 291 12.71 -16.81 7.83
N PRO A 292 12.89 -17.37 9.02
CA PRO A 292 12.89 -16.59 10.26
C PRO A 292 13.92 -15.44 10.29
N THR A 293 15.05 -15.61 9.65
CA THR A 293 16.17 -14.65 9.66
C THR A 293 16.46 -14.01 8.31
N TYR A 294 15.85 -14.48 7.23
CA TYR A 294 16.04 -13.91 5.89
C TYR A 294 14.81 -14.06 5.00
N SER A 295 14.67 -13.14 4.08
CA SER A 295 13.62 -13.16 3.08
C SER A 295 14.13 -12.61 1.76
N GLY A 296 13.45 -12.96 0.68
CA GLY A 296 13.83 -12.42 -0.60
C GLY A 296 12.92 -12.83 -1.76
N GLU A 297 13.24 -12.23 -2.88
CA GLU A 297 12.53 -12.40 -4.14
C GLU A 297 13.54 -12.46 -5.29
N LEU A 298 13.41 -13.48 -6.14
CA LEU A 298 14.15 -13.64 -7.37
C LEU A 298 13.19 -13.58 -8.55
N GLY A 299 13.50 -12.77 -9.56
CA GLY A 299 12.72 -12.70 -10.78
C GLY A 299 13.60 -12.84 -12.01
N ALA A 300 13.15 -13.58 -12.99
CA ALA A 300 13.81 -13.72 -14.29
C ALA A 300 12.79 -13.67 -15.42
N GLN A 301 13.16 -13.07 -16.54
CA GLN A 301 12.39 -13.08 -17.78
C GLN A 301 13.34 -13.34 -18.95
N TYR A 302 12.90 -14.17 -19.87
CA TYR A 302 13.64 -14.47 -21.11
C TYR A 302 12.69 -14.49 -22.30
N MET A 303 13.10 -13.86 -23.38
CA MET A 303 12.41 -13.81 -24.66
C MET A 303 13.41 -14.14 -25.76
N PRO A 304 13.38 -15.34 -26.32
CA PRO A 304 14.20 -15.67 -27.47
C PRO A 304 13.70 -14.93 -28.72
N GLY A 305 14.58 -14.30 -29.43
CA GLY A 305 14.33 -13.70 -30.75
C GLY A 305 13.18 -12.69 -30.79
N ASP A 306 13.25 -11.59 -30.01
CA ASP A 306 12.26 -10.48 -30.11
C ASP A 306 12.22 -9.96 -31.56
N ARG A 307 11.14 -10.25 -32.29
CA ARG A 307 10.98 -9.90 -33.73
C ARG A 307 11.01 -8.41 -34.01
N LEU A 308 10.72 -7.55 -33.02
CA LEU A 308 10.78 -6.09 -33.17
C LEU A 308 12.19 -5.54 -32.95
N ARG A 309 13.07 -6.32 -32.33
CA ARG A 309 14.43 -5.89 -31.97
C ARG A 309 15.53 -6.79 -32.56
N ASP A 310 15.12 -7.91 -33.18
CA ASP A 310 16.01 -8.90 -33.83
C ASP A 310 17.13 -9.40 -32.90
N ARG A 311 16.76 -9.72 -31.66
CA ARG A 311 17.68 -10.21 -30.62
C ARG A 311 16.95 -10.88 -29.46
N ASP A 312 17.70 -11.69 -28.71
CA ASP A 312 17.23 -12.23 -27.43
C ASP A 312 17.15 -11.15 -26.38
N ARG A 313 16.12 -11.21 -25.56
CA ARG A 313 15.87 -10.23 -24.47
C ARG A 313 15.75 -10.96 -23.15
N TRP A 314 16.37 -10.41 -22.14
CA TRP A 314 16.25 -10.93 -20.77
C TRP A 314 16.27 -9.85 -19.73
N ALA A 315 15.67 -10.14 -18.60
CA ALA A 315 15.76 -9.35 -17.38
C ALA A 315 15.95 -10.28 -16.18
N TRP A 316 16.64 -9.78 -15.18
CA TRP A 316 16.88 -10.45 -13.93
C TRP A 316 16.85 -9.46 -12.77
N ARG A 317 16.19 -9.89 -11.65
CA ARG A 317 16.16 -9.15 -10.39
C ARG A 317 16.39 -10.08 -9.22
N SER A 318 17.06 -9.56 -8.19
CA SER A 318 17.23 -10.23 -6.91
C SER A 318 17.08 -9.20 -5.80
N GLN A 319 16.17 -9.43 -4.90
CA GLN A 319 16.05 -8.70 -3.64
C GLN A 319 16.18 -9.70 -2.51
N HIS A 320 17.09 -9.45 -1.58
CA HIS A 320 17.31 -10.30 -0.43
C HIS A 320 17.64 -9.45 0.78
N ASN A 321 17.04 -9.76 1.92
CA ASN A 321 17.39 -9.19 3.21
C ASN A 321 17.47 -10.32 4.24
N GLY A 322 18.54 -10.31 5.02
CA GLY A 322 18.72 -11.35 6.02
C GLY A 322 19.70 -10.92 7.10
N VAL A 323 19.65 -11.58 8.23
CA VAL A 323 20.57 -11.40 9.33
C VAL A 323 21.19 -12.76 9.66
N PHE A 324 22.51 -12.81 9.74
CA PHE A 324 23.27 -13.99 10.10
C PHE A 324 23.89 -13.79 11.48
N ASP A 325 23.69 -14.72 12.38
CA ASP A 325 24.33 -14.72 13.68
C ASP A 325 25.79 -15.14 13.52
N THR A 326 26.68 -14.27 13.98
CA THR A 326 28.13 -14.50 13.97
C THR A 326 28.70 -14.36 15.36
N PRO A 327 29.92 -14.89 15.64
CA PRO A 327 30.57 -14.70 16.93
C PRO A 327 30.79 -13.24 17.35
N VAL A 328 30.76 -12.33 16.38
CA VAL A 328 30.92 -10.88 16.64
C VAL A 328 29.58 -10.14 16.69
N GLY A 329 28.45 -10.84 16.58
CA GLY A 329 27.09 -10.29 16.56
C GLY A 329 26.38 -10.54 15.23
N GLY A 330 25.13 -10.09 15.13
CA GLY A 330 24.34 -10.23 13.90
C GLY A 330 24.94 -9.39 12.75
N VAL A 331 25.08 -10.02 11.59
CA VAL A 331 25.48 -9.36 10.33
C VAL A 331 24.32 -9.39 9.36
N GLY A 332 23.80 -8.22 9.01
CA GLY A 332 22.76 -8.07 8.00
C GLY A 332 23.34 -8.13 6.58
N LEU A 333 22.71 -8.92 5.70
CA LEU A 333 22.97 -8.91 4.26
C LEU A 333 21.77 -8.29 3.56
N SER A 334 22.01 -7.29 2.70
CA SER A 334 20.99 -6.73 1.81
C SER A 334 21.49 -6.76 0.37
N LEU A 335 20.67 -7.33 -0.51
CA LEU A 335 20.92 -7.37 -1.95
C LEU A 335 19.76 -6.71 -2.68
N ASN A 336 20.06 -5.84 -3.65
CA ASN A 336 19.10 -5.29 -4.59
C ASN A 336 19.78 -5.19 -5.97
N ILE A 337 19.60 -6.21 -6.76
CA ILE A 337 20.29 -6.33 -8.03
C ILE A 337 19.23 -6.40 -9.14
N ARG A 338 19.38 -5.53 -10.14
CA ARG A 338 18.54 -5.51 -11.34
C ARG A 338 19.43 -5.42 -12.55
N ARG A 339 19.19 -6.28 -13.56
CA ARG A 339 19.92 -6.25 -14.85
C ARG A 339 18.97 -6.60 -15.98
N VAL A 340 19.18 -5.97 -17.11
CA VAL A 340 18.44 -6.25 -18.36
C VAL A 340 19.41 -6.37 -19.53
N SER A 341 18.93 -6.96 -20.61
CA SER A 341 19.73 -7.25 -21.80
C SER A 341 20.20 -6.00 -22.57
N ASP A 342 19.41 -4.94 -22.56
CA ASP A 342 19.62 -3.79 -23.46
C ASP A 342 18.93 -2.50 -22.99
N ASP A 343 19.36 -1.39 -23.61
CA ASP A 343 18.90 -0.04 -23.28
C ASP A 343 17.42 0.23 -23.60
N ASP A 344 16.82 -0.52 -24.54
CA ASP A 344 15.41 -0.35 -24.91
C ASP A 344 14.46 -1.16 -24.02
N TYR A 345 14.99 -2.01 -23.13
CA TYR A 345 14.18 -2.92 -22.32
C TYR A 345 13.09 -2.20 -21.52
N TRP A 346 13.42 -1.06 -20.90
CA TRP A 346 12.50 -0.27 -20.09
C TRP A 346 11.32 0.29 -20.91
N ARG A 347 11.54 0.69 -22.17
CA ARG A 347 10.47 1.17 -23.06
C ARG A 347 9.50 0.08 -23.46
N ASP A 348 10.01 -1.13 -23.61
CA ASP A 348 9.27 -2.24 -24.21
C ASP A 348 8.52 -3.08 -23.18
N PHE A 349 9.02 -3.21 -21.95
CA PHE A 349 8.51 -4.18 -20.97
C PHE A 349 8.10 -3.65 -19.60
N THR A 350 8.47 -2.43 -19.18
CA THR A 350 8.21 -1.94 -17.81
C THR A 350 6.75 -1.86 -17.38
N GLN A 351 5.83 -1.79 -18.30
CA GLN A 351 4.40 -1.62 -18.01
C GLN A 351 3.58 -2.91 -18.14
N ARG A 352 4.21 -4.10 -18.20
CA ARG A 352 3.56 -5.32 -18.66
C ARG A 352 3.29 -6.38 -17.61
N GLY A 353 3.15 -6.05 -16.35
CA GLY A 353 2.77 -7.05 -15.34
C GLY A 353 3.72 -8.26 -15.23
N SER A 354 4.89 -8.16 -15.84
CA SER A 354 5.90 -9.24 -15.89
C SER A 354 6.71 -9.37 -14.60
N GLY A 355 6.23 -8.76 -13.50
CA GLY A 355 6.95 -8.77 -12.23
C GLY A 355 8.19 -7.88 -12.20
N PHE A 356 8.66 -7.37 -13.35
CA PHE A 356 9.83 -6.50 -13.47
C PHE A 356 9.46 -5.01 -13.48
N GLY A 357 8.20 -4.65 -13.75
CA GLY A 357 7.66 -3.30 -13.64
C GLY A 357 7.30 -2.99 -12.20
N GLY A 358 8.23 -2.40 -11.45
CA GLY A 358 7.95 -1.89 -10.11
C GLY A 358 7.17 -0.57 -10.16
N THR A 359 6.68 -0.15 -9.00
CA THR A 359 5.94 1.11 -8.77
C THR A 359 6.78 2.39 -8.90
N GLN A 360 7.90 2.35 -9.62
CA GLN A 360 8.88 3.44 -9.68
C GLN A 360 8.66 4.36 -10.88
N THR A 361 9.05 5.63 -10.73
CA THR A 361 9.02 6.64 -11.78
C THR A 361 9.91 6.25 -12.97
N GLN A 362 9.58 6.69 -14.19
CA GLN A 362 10.30 6.36 -15.43
C GLN A 362 11.81 6.61 -15.37
N LEU A 363 12.26 7.65 -14.68
CA LEU A 363 13.68 7.94 -14.47
C LEU A 363 14.38 6.87 -13.61
N ALA A 364 13.72 6.36 -12.57
CA ALA A 364 14.26 5.30 -11.74
C ALA A 364 14.36 3.95 -12.47
N GLU A 365 13.60 3.75 -13.53
CA GLU A 365 13.63 2.55 -14.37
C GLU A 365 14.83 2.48 -15.30
N ARG A 366 15.47 3.63 -15.58
CA ARG A 366 16.70 3.70 -16.40
C ARG A 366 17.98 3.51 -15.60
N LEU A 367 17.91 3.59 -14.26
CA LEU A 367 19.04 3.41 -13.35
C LEU A 367 18.85 2.10 -12.57
N LEU A 368 19.45 1.03 -13.09
CA LEU A 368 19.30 -0.29 -12.49
C LEU A 368 20.46 -0.56 -11.51
N PRO A 369 20.19 -0.67 -10.19
CA PRO A 369 21.25 -0.94 -9.22
C PRO A 369 21.71 -2.40 -9.26
N GLY A 370 22.98 -2.58 -8.95
CA GLY A 370 23.54 -3.81 -8.46
C GLY A 370 24.14 -3.53 -7.10
N ASP A 371 23.29 -3.49 -6.08
CA ASP A 371 23.64 -3.09 -4.72
C ASP A 371 23.71 -4.33 -3.83
N ALA A 372 24.85 -4.52 -3.19
CA ALA A 372 25.06 -5.55 -2.18
C ALA A 372 25.73 -4.93 -0.97
N SER A 373 25.13 -5.10 0.21
CA SER A 373 25.70 -4.56 1.45
C SER A 373 25.66 -5.56 2.59
N LEU A 374 26.72 -5.53 3.40
CA LEU A 374 26.84 -6.18 4.70
C LEU A 374 26.79 -5.10 5.77
N ASN A 375 25.89 -5.25 6.72
CA ASN A 375 25.69 -4.29 7.82
C ASN A 375 25.92 -4.99 9.15
N TRP A 376 26.82 -4.44 9.95
CA TRP A 376 27.10 -4.93 11.29
C TRP A 376 26.95 -3.81 12.31
N GLY A 377 26.34 -4.12 13.44
CA GLY A 377 26.20 -3.19 14.54
C GLY A 377 26.42 -3.86 15.88
N ARG A 378 27.20 -3.22 16.77
CA ARG A 378 27.39 -3.68 18.13
C ARG A 378 27.64 -2.51 19.07
N GLY A 379 26.79 -2.37 20.07
CA GLY A 379 26.81 -1.19 20.94
C GLY A 379 26.67 0.08 20.13
N ASP A 380 27.59 1.00 20.28
CA ASP A 380 27.61 2.31 19.63
C ASP A 380 28.28 2.31 18.23
N HIS A 381 28.76 1.15 17.78
CA HIS A 381 29.44 1.00 16.49
C HIS A 381 28.52 0.43 15.42
N SER A 382 28.59 0.98 14.22
CA SER A 382 28.03 0.40 13.02
C SER A 382 29.04 0.40 11.88
N VAL A 383 29.04 -0.69 11.09
CA VAL A 383 29.90 -0.86 9.92
C VAL A 383 29.05 -1.32 8.76
N THR A 384 29.20 -0.68 7.62
CA THR A 384 28.58 -1.10 6.35
C THR A 384 29.68 -1.30 5.31
N LEU A 385 29.76 -2.51 4.79
CA LEU A 385 30.53 -2.81 3.57
C LEU A 385 29.56 -2.94 2.41
N ARG A 386 29.75 -2.14 1.37
CA ARG A 386 28.83 -2.05 0.23
C ARG A 386 29.57 -2.13 -1.09
N THR A 387 28.94 -2.78 -2.06
CA THR A 387 29.29 -2.65 -3.48
C THR A 387 28.07 -2.19 -4.25
N LEU A 388 28.20 -1.12 -5.02
CA LEU A 388 27.12 -0.56 -5.84
C LEU A 388 27.63 -0.35 -7.25
N LYS A 389 27.00 -1.03 -8.20
CA LYS A 389 27.28 -0.90 -9.62
C LYS A 389 26.00 -0.60 -10.38
N TRP A 390 26.04 0.39 -11.25
CA TRP A 390 24.87 0.81 -12.04
C TRP A 390 24.88 0.21 -13.45
N GLN A 391 23.71 -0.22 -13.91
CA GLN A 391 23.42 -0.33 -15.33
C GLN A 391 22.50 0.84 -15.69
N THR A 392 22.98 1.73 -16.56
CA THR A 392 22.23 2.92 -16.97
C THR A 392 21.74 2.72 -18.38
N LEU A 393 20.42 2.69 -18.55
CA LEU A 393 19.77 2.46 -19.84
C LEU A 393 19.73 3.78 -20.61
N GLN A 394 20.41 3.83 -21.74
CA GLN A 394 20.55 5.03 -22.54
C GLN A 394 19.37 5.23 -23.49
N ASP A 395 18.90 6.48 -23.56
CA ASP A 395 18.00 6.95 -24.61
C ASP A 395 18.82 7.85 -25.58
N PRO A 396 18.93 7.50 -26.87
CA PRO A 396 19.67 8.33 -27.83
C PRO A 396 19.17 9.77 -27.90
N PHE A 397 17.89 10.01 -27.63
CA PHE A 397 17.26 11.34 -27.66
C PHE A 397 17.32 12.09 -26.32
N ALA A 398 17.60 11.39 -25.23
CA ALA A 398 17.71 11.94 -23.88
C ALA A 398 18.76 11.17 -23.08
N PRO A 399 20.06 11.28 -23.44
CA PRO A 399 21.11 10.56 -22.72
C PRO A 399 21.22 11.06 -21.28
N ILE A 400 21.53 10.14 -20.35
CA ILE A 400 21.78 10.45 -18.93
C ILE A 400 23.17 10.00 -18.54
N ALA A 401 23.84 10.82 -17.72
CA ALA A 401 25.12 10.43 -17.16
C ALA A 401 24.93 9.31 -16.13
N PRO A 402 25.67 8.18 -16.23
CA PRO A 402 25.61 7.12 -15.24
C PRO A 402 26.08 7.62 -13.87
N PRO A 403 25.41 7.29 -12.76
CA PRO A 403 26.00 7.54 -11.44
C PRO A 403 27.32 6.78 -11.27
N TYR A 404 28.22 7.30 -10.43
CA TYR A 404 29.45 6.58 -10.11
C TYR A 404 29.16 5.26 -9.40
N ASP A 405 29.81 4.19 -9.84
CA ASP A 405 29.90 2.94 -9.10
C ASP A 405 30.72 3.14 -7.81
N ARG A 406 30.41 2.38 -6.78
CA ARG A 406 31.15 2.33 -5.50
C ARG A 406 31.67 0.91 -5.28
N LEU A 407 32.95 0.68 -5.54
CA LEU A 407 33.53 -0.67 -5.64
C LEU A 407 34.91 -0.78 -4.96
N PRO A 408 35.01 -0.99 -3.64
CA PRO A 408 33.98 -1.05 -2.62
C PRO A 408 33.72 0.30 -1.95
N GLN A 409 32.70 0.33 -1.05
CA GLN A 409 32.51 1.36 -0.03
C GLN A 409 32.54 0.70 1.34
N LEU A 410 33.36 1.22 2.25
CA LEU A 410 33.39 0.84 3.67
C LEU A 410 33.03 2.07 4.49
N HIS A 411 31.93 1.99 5.22
CA HIS A 411 31.47 3.05 6.11
C HIS A 411 31.46 2.55 7.55
N TRP A 412 32.08 3.29 8.45
CA TRP A 412 32.05 3.05 9.88
C TRP A 412 31.54 4.27 10.63
N ARG A 413 30.70 4.05 11.62
CA ARG A 413 30.21 5.09 12.51
C ARG A 413 30.29 4.63 13.96
N TYR A 414 30.72 5.55 14.80
CA TYR A 414 30.69 5.45 16.25
C TYR A 414 29.82 6.59 16.78
N ALA A 415 28.78 6.27 17.55
CA ALA A 415 27.84 7.25 18.08
C ALA A 415 27.37 6.78 19.48
N PRO A 416 28.09 7.12 20.54
CA PRO A 416 27.76 6.70 21.90
C PRO A 416 26.46 7.35 22.36
N ASN A 417 25.55 6.55 22.95
CA ASN A 417 24.25 6.98 23.41
C ASN A 417 24.27 7.85 24.65
N GLN A 418 25.32 7.74 25.48
CA GLN A 418 25.46 8.49 26.73
C GLN A 418 26.89 9.01 26.91
N LEU A 419 27.03 10.31 26.85
CA LEU A 419 28.26 11.00 27.18
C LEU A 419 28.07 11.84 28.44
N PRO A 420 29.10 12.02 29.24
CA PRO A 420 29.06 12.88 30.41
C PRO A 420 28.70 14.32 30.02
N ALA A 421 28.13 15.04 30.97
CA ALA A 421 27.72 16.44 30.81
C ALA A 421 26.69 16.73 29.73
N GLY A 422 25.91 15.73 29.29
CA GLY A 422 24.85 15.91 28.25
C GLY A 422 25.42 16.23 26.86
N LEU A 423 26.60 15.73 26.57
CA LEU A 423 27.21 15.85 25.25
C LEU A 423 26.67 14.77 24.33
N ASP A 424 26.46 15.14 23.06
CA ASP A 424 26.27 14.22 21.95
C ASP A 424 27.50 14.29 21.05
N ALA A 425 28.06 13.15 20.70
CA ALA A 425 29.20 13.09 19.78
C ALA A 425 29.03 11.92 18.80
N SER A 426 29.58 12.07 17.61
CA SER A 426 29.77 10.96 16.71
C SER A 426 31.02 11.14 15.85
N VAL A 427 31.58 10.00 15.45
CA VAL A 427 32.68 9.94 14.47
C VAL A 427 32.23 8.98 13.38
N GLU A 428 32.38 9.38 12.14
CA GLU A 428 32.21 8.50 11.00
C GLU A 428 33.39 8.54 10.06
N ALA A 429 33.70 7.42 9.43
CA ALA A 429 34.72 7.28 8.41
C ALA A 429 34.17 6.49 7.24
N ASP A 430 34.43 6.94 6.03
CA ASP A 430 34.03 6.34 4.77
C ASP A 430 35.22 6.20 3.83
N TYR A 431 35.43 4.99 3.35
CA TYR A 431 36.37 4.73 2.26
C TYR A 431 35.59 4.26 1.05
N THR A 432 35.69 4.96 -0.08
CA THR A 432 34.97 4.62 -1.28
C THR A 432 35.88 4.70 -2.50
N HIS A 433 35.87 3.62 -3.29
CA HIS A 433 36.46 3.64 -4.62
C HIS A 433 35.35 3.95 -5.65
N PHE A 434 35.44 5.14 -6.25
CA PHE A 434 34.52 5.61 -7.30
C PHE A 434 35.04 5.24 -8.69
N SER A 435 34.19 4.64 -9.49
CA SER A 435 34.47 4.24 -10.86
C SER A 435 33.31 4.58 -11.78
N ALA A 436 33.58 5.14 -12.94
CA ALA A 436 32.60 5.38 -14.00
C ALA A 436 33.26 5.26 -15.38
N ASP A 437 32.42 5.09 -16.39
CA ASP A 437 32.92 5.08 -17.78
C ASP A 437 33.34 6.49 -18.19
N ARG A 438 34.62 6.65 -18.50
CA ARG A 438 35.24 7.92 -18.88
C ARG A 438 34.66 8.54 -20.14
N ARG A 439 33.90 7.81 -20.92
CA ARG A 439 33.17 8.39 -22.07
C ARG A 439 32.11 9.42 -21.64
N PHE A 440 31.61 9.30 -20.42
CA PHE A 440 30.58 10.20 -19.86
C PHE A 440 31.17 11.27 -18.94
N TYR A 441 32.43 11.12 -18.49
CA TYR A 441 33.03 12.00 -17.48
C TYR A 441 34.46 12.40 -17.85
N ALA A 442 34.70 13.69 -17.78
CA ALA A 442 36.05 14.24 -17.96
C ALA A 442 36.94 14.05 -16.71
N GLN A 443 36.34 13.94 -15.51
CA GLN A 443 37.07 13.81 -14.27
C GLN A 443 37.56 12.36 -14.03
N PRO A 444 38.74 12.18 -13.37
CA PRO A 444 39.28 10.86 -13.11
C PRO A 444 38.45 10.09 -12.11
N ASN A 445 38.55 8.77 -12.14
CA ASN A 445 38.08 7.92 -11.04
C ASN A 445 39.00 8.10 -9.81
N ALA A 446 38.53 7.81 -8.61
CA ALA A 446 39.28 8.01 -7.40
C ALA A 446 38.92 7.06 -6.26
N ARG A 447 39.88 6.93 -5.35
CA ARG A 447 39.66 6.44 -3.98
C ARG A 447 39.52 7.64 -3.07
N ARG A 448 38.43 7.70 -2.33
CA ARG A 448 38.19 8.76 -1.35
C ARG A 448 38.14 8.17 0.04
N SER A 449 38.94 8.73 0.94
CA SER A 449 38.82 8.52 2.39
C SER A 449 38.25 9.78 3.01
N TYR A 450 37.15 9.66 3.74
CA TYR A 450 36.43 10.75 4.39
C TYR A 450 36.26 10.43 5.86
N ALA A 451 36.41 11.43 6.72
CA ALA A 451 36.12 11.34 8.15
C ALA A 451 35.34 12.59 8.60
N LEU A 452 34.36 12.41 9.44
CA LEU A 452 33.60 13.46 10.10
C LEU A 452 33.62 13.16 11.62
N ALA A 453 34.15 14.08 12.41
CA ALA A 453 33.98 14.07 13.87
C ALA A 453 33.05 15.25 14.23
N GLN A 454 32.07 15.00 15.06
CA GLN A 454 31.18 16.05 15.53
C GLN A 454 30.87 15.90 17.02
N VAL A 455 30.67 17.04 17.68
CA VAL A 455 30.27 17.15 19.07
C VAL A 455 29.25 18.25 19.20
N SER A 456 28.19 18.02 19.96
CA SER A 456 27.15 18.99 20.28
C SER A 456 26.72 18.88 21.72
N ARG A 457 26.13 19.96 22.25
CA ARG A 457 25.55 19.97 23.59
C ARG A 457 24.16 20.61 23.53
N PRO A 458 23.07 19.84 23.49
CA PRO A 458 21.72 20.38 23.59
C PRO A 458 21.45 20.90 25.01
N PHE A 459 21.11 22.16 25.14
CA PHE A 459 20.52 22.75 26.35
C PHE A 459 19.02 22.87 26.09
N LEU A 460 18.23 22.02 26.73
CA LEU A 460 16.79 21.94 26.56
C LEU A 460 16.08 22.55 27.77
N ALA A 461 15.09 23.38 27.50
CA ALA A 461 14.16 23.94 28.49
C ALA A 461 12.71 23.83 27.95
N PRO A 462 11.70 23.84 28.81
CA PRO A 462 10.30 23.75 28.32
C PRO A 462 9.94 24.83 27.30
N ALA A 463 10.50 26.04 27.45
CA ALA A 463 10.25 27.18 26.57
C ALA A 463 11.18 27.31 25.37
N GLY A 464 12.17 26.40 25.21
CA GLY A 464 13.10 26.50 24.10
C GLY A 464 14.37 25.68 24.23
N PHE A 465 15.26 25.82 23.26
CA PHE A 465 16.54 25.09 23.23
C PHE A 465 17.65 25.94 22.64
N ILE A 466 18.89 25.58 22.99
CA ILE A 466 20.12 26.07 22.37
C ILE A 466 21.09 24.90 22.22
N THR A 467 21.55 24.66 21.00
CA THR A 467 22.43 23.54 20.67
C THR A 467 23.65 24.03 19.89
N PRO A 468 24.77 24.35 20.55
CA PRO A 468 26.07 24.53 19.88
C PRO A 468 26.57 23.18 19.35
N LYS A 469 27.14 23.17 18.14
CA LYS A 469 27.74 22.02 17.48
C LYS A 469 29.05 22.41 16.80
N LEU A 470 30.03 21.54 16.92
CA LEU A 470 31.31 21.63 16.21
C LEU A 470 31.49 20.37 15.39
N GLN A 471 31.86 20.52 14.13
CA GLN A 471 32.19 19.46 13.20
C GLN A 471 33.57 19.65 12.63
N LEU A 472 34.30 18.54 12.41
CA LEU A 472 35.56 18.52 11.70
C LEU A 472 35.47 17.52 10.55
N HIS A 473 35.56 18.03 9.34
CA HIS A 473 35.53 17.24 8.12
C HIS A 473 36.95 17.07 7.59
N ALA A 474 37.37 15.83 7.33
CA ALA A 474 38.64 15.52 6.69
C ALA A 474 38.40 14.62 5.48
N THR A 475 38.97 14.96 4.33
CA THR A 475 38.81 14.19 3.11
C THR A 475 40.17 14.08 2.42
N SER A 476 40.49 12.89 1.91
CA SER A 476 41.65 12.61 1.08
C SER A 476 41.24 11.87 -0.17
N TYR A 477 41.79 12.28 -1.30
CA TYR A 477 41.54 11.67 -2.62
C TYR A 477 42.85 11.17 -3.21
N GLU A 478 42.80 9.98 -3.81
CA GLU A 478 43.83 9.43 -4.69
C GLU A 478 43.20 9.19 -6.06
N PHE A 479 43.72 9.85 -7.11
CA PHE A 479 43.18 9.81 -8.47
C PHE A 479 43.94 8.80 -9.33
N ASP A 480 43.24 8.02 -10.15
CA ASP A 480 43.83 7.08 -11.10
C ASP A 480 44.49 7.80 -12.30
N ALA A 481 44.11 9.06 -12.55
CA ALA A 481 44.74 9.95 -13.52
C ALA A 481 44.93 11.36 -12.92
N PRO A 482 45.92 12.14 -13.37
CA PRO A 482 46.15 13.48 -12.84
C PRO A 482 44.97 14.41 -13.09
N LEU A 483 44.70 15.30 -12.14
CA LEU A 483 43.85 16.47 -12.33
C LEU A 483 44.41 17.47 -13.32
N ALA A 484 43.64 18.50 -13.69
CA ALA A 484 44.08 19.55 -14.64
C ALA A 484 45.34 20.29 -14.17
N ASN A 485 45.63 20.34 -12.87
CA ASN A 485 46.85 20.93 -12.31
C ASN A 485 48.01 19.92 -12.15
N GLY A 486 47.87 18.70 -12.69
CA GLY A 486 48.89 17.64 -12.63
C GLY A 486 48.92 16.82 -11.32
N GLN A 487 48.15 17.17 -10.32
CA GLN A 487 48.11 16.46 -9.02
C GLN A 487 47.38 15.13 -9.14
N ARG A 488 47.89 14.12 -8.46
CA ARG A 488 47.26 12.76 -8.33
C ARG A 488 46.64 12.53 -6.96
N SER A 489 46.74 13.48 -6.08
CA SER A 489 46.10 13.42 -4.77
C SER A 489 45.67 14.82 -4.34
N ALA A 490 44.65 14.87 -3.47
CA ALA A 490 44.17 16.10 -2.87
C ALA A 490 43.65 15.81 -1.46
N THR A 491 43.82 16.78 -0.58
CA THR A 491 43.32 16.70 0.81
C THR A 491 42.55 17.97 1.16
N ARG A 492 41.54 17.81 2.02
CA ARG A 492 40.75 18.92 2.53
C ARG A 492 40.39 18.66 3.98
N THR A 493 40.65 19.65 4.84
CA THR A 493 40.21 19.63 6.25
C THR A 493 39.51 20.95 6.53
N LEU A 494 38.25 20.85 7.04
CA LEU A 494 37.40 21.99 7.30
C LEU A 494 36.66 21.83 8.64
N PRO A 495 36.78 22.80 9.55
CA PRO A 495 35.90 22.89 10.71
C PRO A 495 34.57 23.56 10.30
N THR A 496 33.48 23.14 10.91
CA THR A 496 32.16 23.80 10.83
C THR A 496 31.63 23.99 12.24
N PHE A 497 31.25 25.21 12.57
CA PHE A 497 30.54 25.54 13.79
C PHE A 497 29.08 25.84 13.44
N SER A 498 28.15 25.32 14.26
CA SER A 498 26.76 25.73 14.18
C SER A 498 26.16 25.98 15.56
N LEU A 499 25.20 26.88 15.62
CA LEU A 499 24.40 27.19 16.79
C LEU A 499 22.93 27.20 16.39
N ASP A 500 22.22 26.22 16.88
CA ASP A 500 20.76 26.10 16.67
C ASP A 500 20.02 26.52 17.93
N SER A 501 19.07 27.42 17.82
CA SER A 501 18.30 27.91 18.95
C SER A 501 16.85 28.16 18.57
N GLY A 502 15.95 27.83 19.47
CA GLY A 502 14.51 28.05 19.27
C GLY A 502 13.80 28.31 20.58
N LEU A 503 12.71 29.04 20.48
CA LEU A 503 11.78 29.30 21.59
C LEU A 503 10.41 28.76 21.20
N VAL A 504 9.62 28.39 22.20
CA VAL A 504 8.23 27.96 22.05
C VAL A 504 7.37 28.80 22.98
N PHE A 505 6.48 29.57 22.40
CA PHE A 505 5.44 30.34 23.12
C PHE A 505 4.10 29.66 22.83
N GLU A 506 3.27 29.58 23.86
CA GLU A 506 1.96 28.96 23.75
C GLU A 506 0.90 29.91 24.29
N ARG A 507 -0.28 29.90 23.67
CA ARG A 507 -1.45 30.61 24.17
C ARG A 507 -2.74 29.93 23.75
N ASP A 508 -3.77 30.08 24.53
CA ASP A 508 -5.11 29.75 24.11
C ASP A 508 -5.60 30.80 23.09
N ALA A 509 -6.17 30.33 22.01
CA ALA A 509 -6.67 31.13 20.92
C ALA A 509 -7.99 30.57 20.40
N SER A 510 -8.80 31.44 19.80
CA SER A 510 -10.06 31.04 19.18
C SER A 510 -10.13 31.59 17.76
N PHE A 511 -10.37 30.69 16.80
CA PHE A 511 -10.52 31.05 15.39
C PHE A 511 -11.80 30.40 14.84
N PHE A 512 -12.65 31.20 14.21
CA PHE A 512 -13.91 30.75 13.61
C PHE A 512 -14.82 29.98 14.59
N GLY A 513 -14.84 30.43 15.87
CA GLY A 513 -15.67 29.83 16.92
C GLY A 513 -15.14 28.49 17.48
N ARG A 514 -13.93 28.06 17.10
CA ARG A 514 -13.26 26.88 17.63
C ARG A 514 -12.04 27.27 18.47
N GLY A 515 -11.86 26.66 19.65
CA GLY A 515 -10.71 26.85 20.52
C GLY A 515 -9.49 26.05 20.02
N PHE A 516 -8.31 26.61 20.21
CA PHE A 516 -7.03 26.02 19.86
C PHE A 516 -5.96 26.38 20.89
N LEU A 517 -4.96 25.52 21.04
CA LEU A 517 -3.67 25.89 21.58
C LEU A 517 -2.81 26.41 20.42
N GLN A 518 -2.51 27.70 20.40
CA GLN A 518 -1.64 28.30 19.41
C GLN A 518 -0.21 28.32 19.91
N THR A 519 0.74 27.76 19.11
CA THR A 519 2.17 27.91 19.35
C THR A 519 2.75 29.01 18.47
N LEU A 520 3.82 29.66 18.93
CA LEU A 520 4.71 30.50 18.12
C LEU A 520 6.13 30.08 18.40
N GLU A 521 6.83 29.61 17.36
CA GLU A 521 8.10 28.91 17.42
C GLU A 521 9.17 29.65 16.58
N PRO A 522 9.75 30.76 17.09
CA PRO A 522 10.89 31.37 16.42
C PRO A 522 12.13 30.51 16.57
N ARG A 523 12.91 30.38 15.48
CA ARG A 523 14.16 29.61 15.41
C ARG A 523 15.23 30.44 14.73
N ALA A 524 16.42 30.38 15.28
CA ALA A 524 17.63 30.99 14.74
C ALA A 524 18.72 29.94 14.62
N PHE A 525 19.26 29.78 13.43
CA PHE A 525 20.33 28.82 13.13
C PHE A 525 21.50 29.55 12.49
N TYR A 526 22.60 29.62 13.21
CA TYR A 526 23.86 30.20 12.71
C TYR A 526 24.81 29.07 12.32
N THR A 527 25.48 29.21 11.17
CA THR A 527 26.54 28.29 10.72
C THR A 527 27.73 29.03 10.14
N TYR A 528 28.91 28.56 10.50
CA TYR A 528 30.18 29.09 10.02
C TYR A 528 31.08 27.95 9.55
N THR A 529 31.52 28.02 8.29
CA THR A 529 32.52 27.13 7.69
C THR A 529 33.46 27.98 6.85
N PRO A 530 34.80 27.97 7.13
CA PRO A 530 35.75 28.82 6.38
C PRO A 530 35.83 28.38 4.91
N TYR A 531 36.04 29.33 4.03
CA TYR A 531 36.27 29.04 2.62
C TYR A 531 37.56 28.23 2.39
N ARG A 532 37.45 27.21 1.54
CA ARG A 532 38.59 26.50 0.92
C ARG A 532 38.27 26.29 -0.53
N ASP A 533 39.21 26.53 -1.42
CA ASP A 533 39.06 26.27 -2.83
C ASP A 533 38.85 24.76 -3.07
N GLN A 534 37.77 24.44 -3.72
CA GLN A 534 37.36 23.07 -4.07
C GLN A 534 37.10 22.94 -5.58
N SER A 535 37.45 23.96 -6.39
CA SER A 535 37.11 24.03 -7.79
C SER A 535 37.70 22.90 -8.63
N LEU A 536 38.90 22.43 -8.28
CA LEU A 536 39.60 21.33 -8.94
C LEU A 536 39.19 19.94 -8.41
N LEU A 537 38.49 19.87 -7.27
CA LEU A 537 38.09 18.58 -6.74
C LEU A 537 36.94 18.00 -7.57
N PRO A 538 36.99 16.71 -7.92
CA PRO A 538 35.88 16.03 -8.61
C PRO A 538 34.60 15.95 -7.76
N VAL A 539 33.49 15.61 -8.41
CA VAL A 539 32.20 15.36 -7.76
C VAL A 539 31.74 13.95 -8.12
N TYR A 540 31.66 13.07 -7.13
CA TYR A 540 31.29 11.67 -7.31
C TYR A 540 29.89 11.36 -6.76
N ASP A 541 29.60 11.83 -5.52
CA ASP A 541 28.34 11.53 -4.82
C ASP A 541 27.63 12.77 -4.28
N THR A 542 28.09 13.94 -4.68
CA THR A 542 27.55 15.20 -4.18
C THR A 542 26.57 15.82 -5.16
N ALA A 543 25.45 16.29 -4.62
CA ALA A 543 24.51 17.13 -5.32
C ALA A 543 24.09 18.28 -4.40
N ALA A 544 23.72 19.43 -4.98
CA ALA A 544 23.14 20.50 -4.19
C ALA A 544 21.78 20.07 -3.63
N THR A 545 21.54 20.40 -2.37
CA THR A 545 20.26 20.11 -1.71
C THR A 545 19.20 21.12 -2.14
N ASP A 546 17.96 20.66 -2.29
CA ASP A 546 16.83 21.55 -2.53
C ASP A 546 16.69 22.58 -1.39
N PHE A 547 16.47 23.82 -1.74
CA PHE A 547 16.20 24.87 -0.77
C PHE A 547 14.74 24.80 -0.31
N ASN A 548 14.51 24.23 0.87
CA ASN A 548 13.20 24.03 1.45
C ASN A 548 13.26 24.05 3.00
N PHE A 549 12.12 23.91 3.69
CA PHE A 549 12.05 23.92 5.14
C PHE A 549 12.85 22.79 5.82
N ALA A 550 13.05 21.64 5.17
CA ALA A 550 13.85 20.55 5.73
C ALA A 550 15.34 20.83 5.65
N SER A 551 15.80 21.54 4.62
CA SER A 551 17.22 21.79 4.33
C SER A 551 17.70 23.18 4.73
N ILE A 552 16.80 24.13 5.07
CA ILE A 552 17.22 25.50 5.37
C ILE A 552 18.02 25.62 6.69
N TYR A 553 17.85 24.66 7.62
CA TYR A 553 18.55 24.61 8.90
C TYR A 553 19.63 23.53 8.91
N THR A 554 20.40 23.39 7.84
CA THR A 554 21.50 22.43 7.73
C THR A 554 22.83 23.15 7.56
N GLU A 555 23.91 22.53 8.05
CA GLU A 555 25.27 23.05 8.00
C GLU A 555 25.86 23.02 6.59
N ASN A 556 25.39 22.15 5.71
CA ASN A 556 25.89 22.03 4.35
C ASN A 556 24.75 22.19 3.32
N ALA A 557 24.95 22.96 2.29
CA ALA A 557 24.03 23.12 1.17
C ALA A 557 24.17 21.99 0.13
N PHE A 558 25.06 21.03 0.36
CA PHE A 558 25.30 19.90 -0.52
C PHE A 558 25.06 18.59 0.22
N GLY A 559 24.41 17.62 -0.44
CA GLY A 559 24.43 16.23 -0.03
C GLY A 559 25.72 15.55 -0.48
N GLY A 560 26.10 14.43 0.15
CA GLY A 560 27.36 13.75 -0.10
C GLY A 560 28.59 14.45 0.52
N ASN A 561 29.80 14.00 0.17
CA ASN A 561 31.01 14.38 0.87
C ASN A 561 32.08 15.08 0.01
N ASP A 562 31.82 15.36 -1.27
CA ASP A 562 32.80 16.00 -2.17
C ASP A 562 32.79 17.52 -2.08
N ARG A 563 31.65 18.13 -1.74
CA ARG A 563 31.50 19.57 -1.58
C ARG A 563 31.06 19.92 -0.18
N LEU A 564 31.73 20.89 0.43
CA LEU A 564 31.35 21.52 1.69
C LEU A 564 31.19 23.01 1.46
N ALA A 565 30.01 23.54 1.69
CA ALA A 565 29.72 24.94 1.50
C ALA A 565 30.53 25.79 2.48
N ASP A 566 31.09 26.89 2.00
CA ASP A 566 31.63 27.97 2.82
C ASP A 566 30.46 28.76 3.38
N ASN A 567 30.34 28.81 4.69
CA ASN A 567 29.21 29.42 5.37
C ASN A 567 29.63 30.50 6.34
N ASN A 568 28.91 31.60 6.31
CA ASN A 568 28.76 32.58 7.36
C ASN A 568 27.33 33.08 7.30
N LEU A 569 26.40 32.24 7.84
CA LEU A 569 24.99 32.35 7.59
C LEU A 569 24.22 32.39 8.90
N LEU A 570 23.17 33.21 8.93
CA LEU A 570 22.14 33.16 9.96
C LEU A 570 20.79 32.87 9.28
N THR A 571 20.19 31.74 9.58
CA THR A 571 18.83 31.41 9.18
C THR A 571 17.86 31.80 10.30
N LEU A 572 16.92 32.65 9.97
CA LEU A 572 15.83 33.01 10.85
C LEU A 572 14.53 32.41 10.33
N GLY A 573 13.75 31.85 11.20
CA GLY A 573 12.43 31.35 10.87
C GLY A 573 11.47 31.45 12.02
N VAL A 574 10.19 31.41 11.68
CA VAL A 574 9.09 31.38 12.64
C VAL A 574 8.04 30.41 12.12
N THR A 575 7.57 29.55 13.01
CA THR A 575 6.45 28.65 12.76
C THR A 575 5.36 28.94 13.78
N THR A 576 4.11 28.96 13.35
CA THR A 576 2.95 28.99 14.25
C THR A 576 2.06 27.80 13.92
N ARG A 577 1.58 27.12 14.97
CA ARG A 577 0.66 25.98 14.85
C ARG A 577 -0.60 26.25 15.63
N LEU A 578 -1.69 25.70 15.14
CA LEU A 578 -2.96 25.63 15.83
C LEU A 578 -3.22 24.16 16.15
N LEU A 579 -3.14 23.82 17.42
CA LEU A 579 -3.34 22.46 17.91
C LEU A 579 -4.73 22.36 18.53
N ASP A 580 -5.43 21.28 18.23
CA ASP A 580 -6.71 20.97 18.85
C ASP A 580 -6.45 20.61 20.34
N PRO A 581 -7.09 21.28 21.29
CA PRO A 581 -6.77 21.12 22.71
C PRO A 581 -7.12 19.72 23.27
N ASP A 582 -8.09 19.02 22.68
CA ASP A 582 -8.55 17.72 23.16
C ASP A 582 -7.72 16.55 22.60
N SER A 583 -7.33 16.65 21.33
CA SER A 583 -6.64 15.57 20.61
C SER A 583 -5.15 15.84 20.38
N GLY A 584 -4.68 17.09 20.54
CA GLY A 584 -3.33 17.51 20.16
C GLY A 584 -3.09 17.56 18.64
N ALA A 585 -4.11 17.30 17.83
CA ALA A 585 -3.98 17.26 16.37
C ALA A 585 -3.70 18.66 15.79
N GLU A 586 -2.78 18.74 14.83
CA GLU A 586 -2.45 19.99 14.14
C GLU A 586 -3.55 20.33 13.13
N ALA A 587 -4.32 21.41 13.43
CA ALA A 587 -5.36 21.94 12.55
C ALA A 587 -4.81 22.91 11.50
N ALA A 588 -3.77 23.67 11.84
CA ALA A 588 -3.08 24.53 10.89
C ALA A 588 -1.64 24.79 11.32
N ARG A 589 -0.77 24.97 10.32
CA ARG A 589 0.62 25.35 10.50
C ARG A 589 1.01 26.38 9.45
N PHE A 590 1.69 27.44 9.87
CA PHE A 590 2.26 28.44 8.98
C PHE A 590 3.73 28.64 9.35
N GLY A 591 4.58 28.70 8.33
CA GLY A 591 6.02 28.88 8.50
C GLY A 591 6.57 29.90 7.54
N LEU A 592 7.54 30.66 8.02
CA LEU A 592 8.34 31.60 7.25
C LEU A 592 9.80 31.42 7.65
N ALA A 593 10.71 31.36 6.65
CA ALA A 593 12.14 31.30 6.93
C ALA A 593 12.95 31.98 5.84
N GLN A 594 14.08 32.59 6.22
CA GLN A 594 15.01 33.25 5.35
C GLN A 594 16.45 33.15 5.89
N ARG A 595 17.45 33.10 4.99
CA ARG A 595 18.87 33.14 5.36
C ARG A 595 19.45 34.52 5.10
N LEU A 596 20.26 34.99 6.07
CA LEU A 596 21.13 36.14 5.91
C LEU A 596 22.56 35.64 5.72
N ARG A 597 23.23 36.12 4.68
CA ARG A 597 24.66 35.85 4.42
C ARG A 597 25.50 37.02 4.85
N PHE A 598 26.48 36.73 5.69
CA PHE A 598 27.45 37.74 6.13
C PHE A 598 28.69 37.82 5.22
N SER A 599 28.91 36.75 4.43
CA SER A 599 29.94 36.67 3.40
C SER A 599 29.43 35.91 2.18
N ASP A 600 30.02 36.14 1.01
CA ASP A 600 29.69 35.42 -0.20
C ASP A 600 29.97 33.93 -0.06
N GLN A 601 29.08 33.08 -0.57
CA GLN A 601 29.32 31.63 -0.68
C GLN A 601 29.93 31.35 -2.03
N ARG A 602 31.20 30.96 -2.04
CA ARG A 602 32.00 30.77 -3.24
C ARG A 602 32.08 29.34 -3.73
N VAL A 603 31.86 28.39 -2.83
CA VAL A 603 31.86 26.98 -3.18
C VAL A 603 30.55 26.62 -3.87
N THR A 604 30.66 26.12 -5.12
CA THR A 604 29.54 25.74 -5.98
C THR A 604 29.70 24.32 -6.52
N MET A 605 28.63 23.79 -7.12
CA MET A 605 28.74 22.66 -8.04
C MET A 605 29.49 23.10 -9.32
N PRO A 606 30.12 22.18 -10.07
CA PRO A 606 30.77 22.53 -11.34
C PRO A 606 29.80 23.28 -12.27
N GLY A 607 30.24 24.45 -12.76
CA GLY A 607 29.40 25.33 -13.60
C GLY A 607 28.39 26.21 -12.87
N GLY A 608 28.27 26.09 -11.55
CA GLY A 608 27.37 26.93 -10.75
C GLY A 608 27.98 28.33 -10.48
N THR A 609 27.12 29.27 -10.07
CA THR A 609 27.49 30.65 -9.74
C THR A 609 27.59 30.86 -8.23
N PRO A 610 28.60 31.60 -7.71
CA PRO A 610 28.68 31.97 -6.31
C PRO A 610 27.43 32.74 -5.82
N ALA A 611 26.95 32.46 -4.63
CA ALA A 611 25.85 33.19 -4.05
C ALA A 611 26.37 34.45 -3.33
N THR A 612 26.10 35.62 -3.92
CA THR A 612 26.55 36.93 -3.43
C THR A 612 25.48 37.76 -2.75
N ASP A 613 24.20 37.39 -2.95
CA ASP A 613 23.07 38.09 -2.33
C ASP A 613 23.05 37.92 -0.81
N ARG A 614 22.94 39.01 -0.09
CA ARG A 614 22.88 39.04 1.38
C ARG A 614 21.68 38.31 1.95
N LEU A 615 20.55 38.35 1.27
CA LEU A 615 19.33 37.67 1.64
C LEU A 615 19.05 36.55 0.64
N SER A 616 18.73 35.36 1.16
CA SER A 616 18.24 34.28 0.33
C SER A 616 16.80 34.53 -0.11
N ASP A 617 16.30 33.64 -0.96
CA ASP A 617 14.86 33.50 -1.17
C ASP A 617 14.15 33.29 0.18
N VAL A 618 12.92 33.79 0.27
CA VAL A 618 12.03 33.57 1.41
C VAL A 618 11.27 32.27 1.19
N LEU A 619 11.24 31.41 2.20
CA LEU A 619 10.39 30.23 2.25
C LEU A 619 9.11 30.56 3.00
N LEU A 620 7.98 30.29 2.37
CA LEU A 620 6.65 30.37 2.95
C LEU A 620 6.02 29.00 2.92
N GLY A 621 5.48 28.55 4.04
CA GLY A 621 4.81 27.24 4.17
C GLY A 621 3.47 27.40 4.87
N ALA A 622 2.46 26.69 4.41
CA ALA A 622 1.17 26.57 5.06
C ALA A 622 0.66 25.14 4.95
N GLY A 623 0.21 24.59 6.05
CA GLY A 623 -0.53 23.34 6.14
C GLY A 623 -1.81 23.59 6.91
N ILE A 624 -2.96 23.21 6.36
CA ILE A 624 -4.26 23.42 6.97
C ILE A 624 -5.05 22.14 6.91
N ASN A 625 -5.39 21.57 8.07
CA ASN A 625 -6.22 20.38 8.27
C ASN A 625 -7.41 20.78 9.17
N TRP A 626 -8.18 21.79 8.75
CA TRP A 626 -9.23 22.37 9.56
C TRP A 626 -10.30 21.38 10.01
N THR A 627 -10.59 20.44 9.15
CA THR A 627 -11.43 19.28 9.44
C THR A 627 -10.74 18.03 8.92
N PRO A 628 -11.09 16.81 9.42
CA PRO A 628 -10.52 15.56 8.93
C PRO A 628 -10.72 15.33 7.42
N GLN A 629 -11.74 15.98 6.83
CA GLN A 629 -12.06 15.84 5.42
C GLN A 629 -11.22 16.71 4.49
N TRP A 630 -10.73 17.86 4.96
CA TRP A 630 -10.00 18.84 4.15
C TRP A 630 -8.55 18.93 4.55
N SER A 631 -7.66 18.91 3.59
CA SER A 631 -6.26 19.31 3.78
C SER A 631 -5.81 20.23 2.66
N LEU A 632 -5.06 21.24 3.04
CA LEU A 632 -4.39 22.17 2.13
C LEU A 632 -2.92 22.24 2.55
N ASP A 633 -2.01 22.05 1.60
CA ASP A 633 -0.57 22.17 1.79
C ASP A 633 -0.02 23.15 0.75
N SER A 634 0.76 24.11 1.19
CA SER A 634 1.39 25.09 0.31
C SER A 634 2.84 25.35 0.72
N THR A 635 3.71 25.39 -0.26
CA THR A 635 5.11 25.83 -0.08
C THR A 635 5.49 26.74 -1.22
N VAL A 636 6.01 27.91 -0.90
CA VAL A 636 6.45 28.90 -1.87
C VAL A 636 7.87 29.34 -1.53
N GLN A 637 8.76 29.24 -2.47
CA GLN A 637 10.08 29.86 -2.49
C GLN A 637 9.99 31.15 -3.30
N TYR A 638 10.13 32.28 -2.65
CA TYR A 638 9.98 33.61 -3.24
C TYR A 638 11.30 34.35 -3.23
N ASN A 639 11.74 34.81 -4.40
CA ASN A 639 12.91 35.66 -4.53
C ASN A 639 12.48 37.13 -4.41
N PRO A 640 12.86 37.82 -3.30
CA PRO A 640 12.46 39.21 -3.11
C PRO A 640 13.14 40.21 -4.05
N LYS A 641 14.34 39.89 -4.56
CA LYS A 641 15.11 40.71 -5.50
C LYS A 641 14.46 40.72 -6.87
N ASP A 642 14.07 39.56 -7.36
CA ASP A 642 13.44 39.43 -8.68
C ASP A 642 11.92 39.64 -8.64
N GLY A 643 11.33 39.75 -7.43
CA GLY A 643 9.89 39.93 -7.25
C GLY A 643 9.06 38.73 -7.75
N ARG A 644 9.61 37.51 -7.73
CA ARG A 644 8.95 36.32 -8.32
C ARG A 644 9.14 35.07 -7.50
N SER A 645 8.19 34.12 -7.64
CA SER A 645 8.33 32.80 -7.05
C SER A 645 9.25 31.92 -7.92
N MET A 646 10.21 31.27 -7.28
CA MET A 646 11.13 30.31 -7.89
C MET A 646 10.55 28.91 -7.92
N ARG A 647 9.92 28.49 -6.83
CA ARG A 647 9.20 27.24 -6.68
C ARG A 647 7.89 27.47 -5.96
N THR A 648 6.83 26.89 -6.47
CA THR A 648 5.50 26.93 -5.82
C THR A 648 4.90 25.55 -5.87
N THR A 649 4.45 25.04 -4.74
CA THR A 649 3.66 23.83 -4.63
C THR A 649 2.43 24.16 -3.81
N VAL A 650 1.25 23.93 -4.34
CA VAL A 650 -0.02 24.05 -3.64
C VAL A 650 -0.81 22.78 -3.88
N GLY A 651 -1.19 22.10 -2.82
CA GLY A 651 -2.00 20.90 -2.86
C GLY A 651 -3.24 21.04 -2.00
N ALA A 652 -4.37 20.64 -2.52
CA ALA A 652 -5.63 20.56 -1.77
C ALA A 652 -6.23 19.18 -1.92
N ARG A 653 -6.86 18.69 -0.87
CA ARG A 653 -7.56 17.42 -0.85
C ARG A 653 -8.85 17.53 -0.06
N TYR A 654 -9.88 16.90 -0.60
CA TYR A 654 -11.16 16.69 0.06
C TYR A 654 -11.50 15.22 0.10
N SER A 655 -11.72 14.65 1.30
CA SER A 655 -12.02 13.25 1.53
C SER A 655 -13.09 13.11 2.62
N PRO A 656 -14.38 13.24 2.28
CA PRO A 656 -15.46 13.23 3.27
C PRO A 656 -15.85 11.86 3.79
N GLY A 657 -15.31 10.78 3.23
CA GLY A 657 -15.61 9.41 3.65
C GLY A 657 -14.95 8.37 2.76
N ALA A 658 -15.25 7.10 2.99
CA ALA A 658 -14.72 5.99 2.22
C ALA A 658 -15.04 6.14 0.73
N TYR A 659 -14.07 5.84 -0.13
CA TYR A 659 -14.16 5.91 -1.59
C TYR A 659 -14.52 7.30 -2.16
N ARG A 660 -14.40 8.35 -1.34
CA ARG A 660 -14.66 9.73 -1.73
C ARG A 660 -13.40 10.55 -1.50
N THR A 661 -12.65 10.79 -2.56
CA THR A 661 -11.43 11.60 -2.50
C THR A 661 -11.31 12.41 -3.78
N VAL A 662 -11.05 13.70 -3.64
CA VAL A 662 -10.63 14.57 -4.72
C VAL A 662 -9.37 15.30 -4.26
N SER A 663 -8.36 15.31 -5.09
CA SER A 663 -7.10 16.02 -4.82
C SER A 663 -6.70 16.85 -6.04
N ALA A 664 -6.16 18.03 -5.80
CA ALA A 664 -5.57 18.87 -6.83
C ALA A 664 -4.22 19.40 -6.34
N ALA A 665 -3.19 19.35 -7.16
CA ALA A 665 -1.88 19.87 -6.85
C ALA A 665 -1.33 20.69 -8.01
N TYR A 666 -0.97 21.92 -7.74
CA TYR A 666 -0.24 22.79 -8.64
C TYR A 666 1.22 22.83 -8.25
N ARG A 667 2.10 22.59 -9.21
CA ARG A 667 3.55 22.66 -9.05
C ARG A 667 4.13 23.55 -10.14
N ALA A 668 4.89 24.55 -9.73
CA ALA A 668 5.62 25.41 -10.64
C ALA A 668 7.07 25.54 -10.18
N GLN A 669 7.99 25.47 -11.12
CA GLN A 669 9.42 25.55 -10.87
C GLN A 669 10.07 26.31 -12.01
N LYS A 670 10.94 27.25 -11.68
CA LYS A 670 11.72 28.03 -12.66
C LYS A 670 13.12 27.49 -12.82
N VAL A 671 13.78 27.89 -13.88
CA VAL A 671 15.20 27.61 -14.13
C VAL A 671 16.04 28.17 -12.98
N THR A 672 16.95 27.36 -12.49
CA THR A 672 17.98 27.71 -11.51
C THR A 672 19.27 27.01 -11.92
N ASP A 673 20.39 27.27 -11.24
CA ASP A 673 21.66 26.55 -11.49
C ASP A 673 21.51 25.00 -11.37
N LEU A 674 20.48 24.53 -10.65
CA LEU A 674 20.19 23.12 -10.45
C LEU A 674 19.13 22.59 -11.42
N ILE A 675 18.34 23.45 -12.05
CA ILE A 675 17.15 23.10 -12.80
C ILE A 675 17.28 23.78 -14.15
N THR A 676 17.57 22.99 -15.15
CA THR A 676 17.79 23.47 -16.51
C THR A 676 16.51 23.77 -17.28
N GLU A 677 15.40 23.13 -16.90
CA GLU A 677 14.11 23.31 -17.57
C GLU A 677 13.01 23.75 -16.60
N PRO A 678 12.25 24.81 -16.94
CA PRO A 678 11.12 25.22 -16.12
C PRO A 678 9.98 24.20 -16.23
N SER A 679 9.22 24.05 -15.18
CA SER A 679 8.02 23.22 -15.21
C SER A 679 6.84 23.90 -14.55
N LYS A 680 5.64 23.70 -15.11
CA LYS A 680 4.37 24.07 -14.52
C LYS A 680 3.38 22.95 -14.77
N GLN A 681 2.90 22.34 -13.71
CA GLN A 681 2.03 21.17 -13.79
C GLN A 681 0.82 21.32 -12.88
N LEU A 682 -0.31 20.86 -13.36
CA LEU A 682 -1.54 20.68 -12.59
C LEU A 682 -1.85 19.18 -12.55
N ASP A 683 -1.92 18.62 -11.36
CA ASP A 683 -2.23 17.22 -11.11
C ASP A 683 -3.57 17.14 -10.37
N VAL A 684 -4.54 16.46 -10.95
CA VAL A 684 -5.86 16.27 -10.37
C VAL A 684 -6.13 14.78 -10.26
N GLY A 685 -6.44 14.30 -9.06
CA GLY A 685 -6.78 12.91 -8.80
C GLY A 685 -8.12 12.78 -8.08
N TRP A 686 -8.88 11.75 -8.40
CA TRP A 686 -10.16 11.51 -7.75
C TRP A 686 -10.54 10.03 -7.71
N GLN A 687 -11.35 9.72 -6.72
CA GLN A 687 -12.19 8.53 -6.63
C GLN A 687 -13.52 8.97 -6.02
N TRP A 688 -14.62 8.79 -6.73
CA TRP A 688 -15.92 9.26 -6.27
C TRP A 688 -17.06 8.35 -6.72
N PRO A 689 -18.03 8.00 -5.83
CA PRO A 689 -19.22 7.27 -6.21
C PRO A 689 -20.15 8.18 -7.05
N LEU A 690 -20.44 7.77 -8.29
CA LEU A 690 -21.31 8.52 -9.19
C LEU A 690 -22.78 8.51 -8.72
N ASN A 691 -23.18 7.51 -7.96
CA ASN A 691 -24.52 7.42 -7.39
C ASN A 691 -24.86 8.60 -6.47
N ASP A 692 -23.86 9.24 -5.86
CA ASP A 692 -24.06 10.45 -5.07
C ASP A 692 -24.64 11.62 -5.89
N LEU A 693 -24.38 11.66 -7.21
CA LEU A 693 -24.89 12.68 -8.12
C LEU A 693 -26.40 12.53 -8.38
N TRP A 694 -26.95 11.33 -8.22
CA TRP A 694 -28.37 11.03 -8.37
C TRP A 694 -29.11 10.95 -7.04
N GLY A 695 -28.47 11.37 -5.92
CA GLY A 695 -29.09 11.42 -4.60
C GLY A 695 -29.08 10.12 -3.80
N ASP A 696 -28.52 9.05 -4.34
CA ASP A 696 -28.35 7.79 -3.62
C ASP A 696 -27.06 7.80 -2.79
N ARG A 697 -27.18 8.23 -1.53
CA ARG A 697 -26.06 8.34 -0.58
C ARG A 697 -25.88 7.10 0.31
N ARG A 698 -26.47 5.96 -0.02
CA ARG A 698 -26.34 4.75 0.78
C ARG A 698 -24.86 4.37 0.95
N SER A 699 -24.52 3.84 2.12
CA SER A 699 -23.12 3.52 2.47
C SER A 699 -22.66 2.18 1.92
N ALA A 700 -23.57 1.29 1.53
CA ALA A 700 -23.27 -0.04 0.97
C ALA A 700 -24.09 -0.29 -0.28
N PRO A 701 -23.61 -1.09 -1.26
CA PRO A 701 -24.44 -1.56 -2.36
C PRO A 701 -25.58 -2.40 -1.77
N SER A 702 -26.82 -2.11 -2.19
CA SER A 702 -27.95 -3.01 -1.93
C SER A 702 -27.93 -4.16 -2.94
N GLN A 703 -28.61 -5.27 -2.62
CA GLN A 703 -28.68 -6.42 -3.52
C GLN A 703 -29.19 -6.05 -4.92
N ASP A 704 -30.06 -5.03 -5.02
CA ASP A 704 -30.73 -4.66 -6.26
C ASP A 704 -30.09 -3.49 -7.00
N ALA A 705 -29.13 -2.77 -6.38
CA ALA A 705 -28.53 -1.59 -6.99
C ALA A 705 -27.01 -1.55 -6.73
N GLY A 706 -26.26 -1.85 -7.77
CA GLY A 706 -24.81 -1.68 -7.77
C GLY A 706 -24.40 -0.21 -7.71
N ARG A 707 -23.14 0.04 -7.39
CA ARG A 707 -22.57 1.37 -7.28
C ARG A 707 -21.54 1.62 -8.37
N TRP A 708 -21.66 2.76 -9.00
CA TRP A 708 -20.68 3.25 -9.94
C TRP A 708 -19.69 4.20 -9.26
N TYR A 709 -18.43 4.05 -9.60
CA TYR A 709 -17.37 4.95 -9.15
C TYR A 709 -16.61 5.48 -10.37
N SER A 710 -16.35 6.77 -10.37
CA SER A 710 -15.36 7.38 -11.24
C SER A 710 -14.04 7.48 -10.50
N VAL A 711 -12.99 7.04 -11.15
CA VAL A 711 -11.62 7.04 -10.59
C VAL A 711 -10.69 7.62 -11.63
N GLY A 712 -9.74 8.46 -11.22
CA GLY A 712 -8.78 8.94 -12.21
C GLY A 712 -7.71 9.84 -11.65
N ARG A 713 -6.75 10.11 -12.54
CA ARG A 713 -5.71 11.13 -12.40
C ARG A 713 -5.43 11.76 -13.74
N LEU A 714 -5.34 13.06 -13.74
CA LEU A 714 -4.93 13.88 -14.88
C LEU A 714 -3.72 14.72 -14.48
N ASN A 715 -2.61 14.55 -15.15
CA ASN A 715 -1.44 15.41 -15.02
C ASN A 715 -1.30 16.24 -16.29
N TYR A 716 -1.48 17.54 -16.17
CA TYR A 716 -1.43 18.49 -17.27
C TYR A 716 -0.21 19.42 -17.14
N SER A 717 0.66 19.42 -18.17
CA SER A 717 1.73 20.40 -18.28
C SER A 717 1.16 21.71 -18.81
N LEU A 718 1.12 22.73 -17.95
CA LEU A 718 0.76 24.09 -18.33
C LEU A 718 1.84 24.75 -19.19
N GLN A 719 3.09 24.30 -19.03
CA GLN A 719 4.23 24.78 -19.81
C GLN A 719 4.11 24.30 -21.27
N ASP A 720 3.90 23.01 -21.48
CA ASP A 720 3.83 22.38 -22.80
C ASP A 720 2.40 22.35 -23.36
N ARG A 721 1.41 22.76 -22.58
CA ARG A 721 -0.03 22.74 -22.91
C ARG A 721 -0.52 21.35 -23.34
N LYS A 722 -0.04 20.30 -22.69
CA LYS A 722 -0.40 18.91 -23.00
C LYS A 722 -0.67 18.07 -21.74
N LEU A 723 -1.48 17.04 -21.90
CA LEU A 723 -1.61 15.98 -20.89
C LEU A 723 -0.33 15.13 -20.91
N VAL A 724 0.33 15.02 -19.76
CA VAL A 724 1.53 14.21 -19.57
C VAL A 724 1.13 12.78 -19.28
N ASP A 725 0.38 12.59 -18.18
CA ASP A 725 -0.13 11.29 -17.78
C ASP A 725 -1.63 11.38 -17.50
N THR A 726 -2.34 10.37 -17.94
CA THR A 726 -3.79 10.28 -17.76
C THR A 726 -4.16 8.86 -17.41
N VAL A 727 -4.85 8.67 -16.30
CA VAL A 727 -5.51 7.42 -15.96
C VAL A 727 -6.95 7.77 -15.59
N VAL A 728 -7.90 7.21 -16.30
CA VAL A 728 -9.33 7.43 -16.05
C VAL A 728 -10.02 6.08 -16.05
N GLY A 729 -10.76 5.79 -15.02
CA GLY A 729 -11.46 4.53 -14.84
C GLY A 729 -12.90 4.72 -14.38
N LEU A 730 -13.70 3.75 -14.74
CA LEU A 730 -15.03 3.50 -14.19
C LEU A 730 -15.00 2.14 -13.51
N GLU A 731 -15.46 2.11 -12.28
CA GLU A 731 -15.66 0.88 -11.51
C GLU A 731 -17.14 0.73 -11.19
N TYR A 732 -17.64 -0.48 -11.33
CA TYR A 732 -18.99 -0.85 -10.92
C TYR A 732 -18.89 -1.97 -9.89
N GLU A 733 -19.44 -1.75 -8.71
CA GLU A 733 -19.50 -2.71 -7.62
C GLU A 733 -20.93 -3.23 -7.48
N SER A 734 -21.09 -4.54 -7.55
CA SER A 734 -22.31 -5.27 -7.21
C SER A 734 -22.06 -6.11 -5.93
N CYS A 735 -23.07 -6.81 -5.45
CA CYS A 735 -22.96 -7.68 -4.26
C CYS A 735 -21.85 -8.74 -4.40
N CYS A 736 -21.69 -9.32 -5.59
CA CYS A 736 -20.82 -10.49 -5.81
C CYS A 736 -19.78 -10.34 -6.95
N TRP A 737 -19.69 -9.16 -7.57
CA TRP A 737 -18.68 -8.90 -8.60
C TRP A 737 -18.33 -7.42 -8.71
N ILE A 738 -17.15 -7.14 -9.26
CA ILE A 738 -16.69 -5.79 -9.58
C ILE A 738 -16.25 -5.74 -11.03
N GLY A 739 -16.80 -4.79 -11.79
CA GLY A 739 -16.35 -4.48 -13.15
C GLY A 739 -15.48 -3.24 -13.14
N ARG A 740 -14.38 -3.25 -13.92
CA ARG A 740 -13.50 -2.09 -14.10
C ARG A 740 -13.17 -1.87 -15.55
N VAL A 741 -13.22 -0.62 -15.97
CA VAL A 741 -12.75 -0.17 -17.28
C VAL A 741 -11.80 0.99 -17.03
N VAL A 742 -10.55 0.87 -17.47
CA VAL A 742 -9.53 1.89 -17.26
C VAL A 742 -8.86 2.26 -18.58
N LEU A 743 -8.88 3.54 -18.88
CA LEU A 743 -8.09 4.16 -19.95
C LEU A 743 -6.82 4.74 -19.32
N GLU A 744 -5.68 4.29 -19.80
CA GLU A 744 -4.37 4.74 -19.37
C GLU A 744 -3.62 5.34 -20.56
N ARG A 745 -3.11 6.53 -20.41
CA ARG A 745 -2.17 7.17 -21.33
C ARG A 745 -0.97 7.66 -20.55
N LEU A 746 0.16 7.02 -20.76
CA LEU A 746 1.42 7.37 -20.09
C LEU A 746 2.48 7.76 -21.13
N GLN A 747 3.30 8.73 -20.75
CA GLN A 747 4.44 9.15 -21.57
C GLN A 747 5.57 8.14 -21.40
N ARG A 748 6.04 7.54 -22.50
CA ARG A 748 7.13 6.54 -22.52
C ARG A 748 8.50 7.17 -22.73
N SER A 749 8.56 8.29 -23.45
CA SER A 749 9.79 9.06 -23.67
C SER A 749 9.42 10.51 -23.90
N VAL A 750 10.40 11.37 -24.13
CA VAL A 750 10.17 12.79 -24.46
C VAL A 750 9.24 12.95 -25.67
N THR A 751 9.30 12.01 -26.62
CA THR A 751 8.58 12.06 -27.90
C THR A 751 7.46 11.05 -28.08
N SER A 752 7.31 10.08 -27.18
CA SER A 752 6.34 8.97 -27.35
C SER A 752 5.45 8.76 -26.13
N SER A 753 4.17 8.49 -26.40
CA SER A 753 3.21 8.06 -25.38
C SER A 753 2.55 6.74 -25.77
N SER A 754 2.09 5.97 -24.81
CA SER A 754 1.26 4.80 -25.04
C SER A 754 -0.13 4.99 -24.47
N THR A 755 -1.12 4.51 -25.18
CA THR A 755 -2.52 4.50 -24.72
C THR A 755 -3.00 3.07 -24.66
N ARG A 756 -3.65 2.70 -23.56
CA ARG A 756 -4.21 1.38 -23.30
C ARG A 756 -5.61 1.49 -22.76
N ILE A 757 -6.44 0.54 -23.13
CA ILE A 757 -7.74 0.30 -22.52
C ILE A 757 -7.67 -1.06 -21.83
N MET A 758 -8.07 -1.09 -20.58
CA MET A 758 -8.00 -2.27 -19.72
C MET A 758 -9.38 -2.56 -19.16
N PHE A 759 -9.76 -3.83 -19.13
CA PHE A 759 -11.03 -4.31 -18.57
C PHE A 759 -10.75 -5.36 -17.52
N GLN A 760 -11.54 -5.38 -16.46
CA GLN A 760 -11.49 -6.43 -15.45
C GLN A 760 -12.89 -6.74 -14.93
N LEU A 761 -13.19 -8.04 -14.86
CA LEU A 761 -14.31 -8.58 -14.08
C LEU A 761 -13.72 -9.36 -12.91
N GLU A 762 -14.08 -8.99 -11.72
CA GLU A 762 -13.69 -9.67 -10.49
C GLU A 762 -14.92 -10.35 -9.92
N PHE A 763 -14.89 -11.67 -9.88
CA PHE A 763 -15.91 -12.52 -9.29
C PHE A 763 -15.50 -12.81 -7.85
N ILE A 764 -16.28 -12.32 -6.91
CA ILE A 764 -15.96 -12.39 -5.49
C ILE A 764 -16.03 -13.84 -5.04
N GLY A 765 -14.98 -14.31 -4.34
CA GLY A 765 -14.88 -15.70 -3.89
C GLY A 765 -14.51 -16.71 -4.99
N LEU A 766 -14.22 -16.27 -6.22
CA LEU A 766 -13.77 -17.15 -7.30
C LEU A 766 -12.46 -16.65 -7.91
N SER A 767 -12.51 -15.60 -8.75
CA SER A 767 -11.30 -15.14 -9.47
C SER A 767 -11.50 -13.77 -10.13
N ARG A 768 -10.41 -13.28 -10.78
CA ARG A 768 -10.41 -12.05 -11.58
C ARG A 768 -10.11 -12.38 -13.02
N LEU A 769 -10.94 -11.95 -13.94
CA LEU A 769 -10.73 -12.03 -15.37
C LEU A 769 -10.34 -10.64 -15.89
N SER A 770 -9.14 -10.48 -16.45
CA SER A 770 -8.65 -9.20 -16.96
C SER A 770 -8.40 -9.29 -18.47
N LEU A 771 -8.85 -8.26 -19.19
CA LEU A 771 -8.49 -7.99 -20.57
C LEU A 771 -7.57 -6.78 -20.62
N GLY A 772 -6.33 -6.93 -21.05
CA GLY A 772 -5.28 -5.93 -20.97
C GLY A 772 -4.39 -6.11 -19.74
N ALA A 773 -3.58 -5.09 -19.43
CA ALA A 773 -2.85 -5.03 -18.17
C ALA A 773 -3.82 -4.98 -16.98
N ASN A 774 -3.36 -5.24 -15.78
CA ASN A 774 -4.22 -5.24 -14.60
C ASN A 774 -4.72 -3.82 -14.25
N PRO A 775 -6.02 -3.50 -14.46
CA PRO A 775 -6.57 -2.18 -14.19
C PRO A 775 -6.42 -1.75 -12.74
N LEU A 776 -6.62 -2.69 -11.80
CA LEU A 776 -6.49 -2.41 -10.37
C LEU A 776 -5.05 -2.01 -10.00
N ALA A 777 -4.05 -2.66 -10.58
CA ALA A 777 -2.65 -2.29 -10.37
C ALA A 777 -2.36 -0.88 -10.90
N SER A 778 -2.86 -0.53 -12.10
CA SER A 778 -2.73 0.81 -12.68
C SER A 778 -3.40 1.87 -11.78
N LEU A 779 -4.63 1.63 -11.30
CA LEU A 779 -5.32 2.56 -10.41
C LEU A 779 -4.55 2.76 -9.09
N ARG A 780 -4.10 1.68 -8.45
CA ARG A 780 -3.32 1.75 -7.20
C ARG A 780 -1.99 2.50 -7.36
N GLN A 781 -1.35 2.34 -8.50
CA GLN A 781 -0.06 2.96 -8.78
C GLN A 781 -0.18 4.45 -9.10
N HIS A 782 -1.19 4.85 -9.87
CA HIS A 782 -1.26 6.18 -10.45
C HIS A 782 -2.24 7.12 -9.77
N VAL A 783 -3.33 6.60 -9.19
CA VAL A 783 -4.35 7.44 -8.55
C VAL A 783 -3.99 7.68 -7.08
N PRO A 784 -3.77 8.94 -6.66
CA PRO A 784 -3.40 9.25 -5.29
C PRO A 784 -4.46 8.77 -4.29
N ARG A 785 -4.04 7.94 -3.32
CA ARG A 785 -4.91 7.41 -2.25
C ARG A 785 -6.14 6.66 -2.75
N TYR A 786 -6.01 6.00 -3.88
CA TYR A 786 -7.02 5.06 -4.34
C TYR A 786 -7.32 4.01 -3.27
N GLN A 787 -8.60 3.84 -2.94
CA GLN A 787 -9.09 2.80 -2.04
C GLN A 787 -9.70 1.67 -2.86
N TYR A 788 -9.22 0.46 -2.64
CA TYR A 788 -9.80 -0.71 -3.27
C TYR A 788 -11.20 -0.99 -2.69
N LEU A 789 -12.20 -1.21 -3.55
CA LEU A 789 -13.62 -1.32 -3.15
C LEU A 789 -13.94 -2.47 -2.18
N ARG A 790 -13.01 -3.42 -2.02
CA ARG A 790 -13.12 -4.57 -1.09
C ARG A 790 -12.07 -4.57 0.02
N GLU A 791 -11.29 -3.54 0.14
CA GLU A 791 -10.53 -3.37 1.37
C GLU A 791 -11.54 -3.16 2.50
N ASN A 792 -11.73 -4.19 3.32
CA ASN A 792 -12.37 -4.01 4.60
C ASN A 792 -11.56 -2.94 5.33
N VAL A 793 -12.08 -1.74 5.40
CA VAL A 793 -11.64 -0.76 6.38
C VAL A 793 -12.16 -1.29 7.70
N THR A 794 -11.56 -2.37 8.20
CA THR A 794 -11.67 -2.73 9.60
C THR A 794 -11.09 -1.53 10.32
N GLN A 795 -11.94 -0.72 10.92
CA GLN A 795 -11.50 0.14 12.00
C GLN A 795 -10.68 -0.78 12.92
N PRO A 796 -9.45 -0.40 13.29
CA PRO A 796 -8.67 -1.22 14.19
C PRO A 796 -9.57 -1.56 15.37
N SER A 797 -9.81 -2.84 15.61
CA SER A 797 -10.62 -3.26 16.74
C SER A 797 -9.90 -2.74 17.98
N ARG A 798 -10.66 -2.31 19.00
CA ARG A 798 -10.07 -1.87 20.28
C ARG A 798 -9.14 -2.92 20.89
N PHE A 799 -9.17 -4.15 20.42
CA PHE A 799 -8.37 -5.29 20.88
C PHE A 799 -7.02 -5.42 20.16
N THR A 800 -6.81 -4.80 19.00
CA THR A 800 -5.49 -4.79 18.32
C THR A 800 -4.52 -3.74 18.87
N GLN A 801 -4.92 -2.96 19.87
CA GLN A 801 -4.04 -2.01 20.56
C GLN A 801 -3.35 -2.59 21.79
N TYR A 802 -3.57 -3.88 22.11
CA TYR A 802 -3.03 -4.53 23.32
C TYR A 802 -2.12 -5.74 23.02
N ASP A 803 -1.77 -6.01 21.76
CA ASP A 803 -0.76 -7.01 21.37
C ASP A 803 0.58 -6.36 21.03
#